data_b3f5500b3fb111b010e36f9db85f1acd
#
_entry.id   b3f5500b3fb111b010e36f9db85f1acd
#
_cell.length_a   1.000
_cell.length_b   1.000
_cell.length_c   1.000
_cell.angle_alpha   90.00
_cell.angle_beta   90.00
_cell.angle_gamma   90.00
#
_symmetry.space_group_name_H-M   'P 1'
#
loop_
_entity.id
_entity.type
_entity.pdbx_description
1 polymer ?
#
loop_
_entity_poly.entity_id
_entity_poly.type
_entity_poly.pdbx_seq_one_letter_code
_entity_poly.pdbx_strand_id
1 'polypeptide(L)'
;MTNILPLEECSIYDLFINSGNSKSFSIPIYQRNYAWEEDEIGALIEDVHNAFRKDKHSVYYIGTLVTYKRNNDEYEVIDGQQRLTTIFLILKRLEEKCSSTLTYSARSISARTLKQLPNPDKECDKGILNGYDAIGKKIKDIEKFKDFFLNNVHIIHYHVPKDIDLNHYFEVMNSRGKQLEMHEIIKARLMQHLCDEDKHRLNRVWDACSDMNSYIQRSLQDETIFGSNLSDFEIDNFSQIPTHISTSETSRIIDLINTPIEMHRTEANFGDGDNFQSIIDFPNFMLIVLKLTILQSREFGNVSIPLNDKDLLNTFSGILAKLTTINEKVKFAKEYTFNLLKAKYLLDNYLVHHSVDNNERAGNNPWELKRYTKENKRIALSQTTEIQDELVHLLSMLEVTFTAKQHKNYLLYCLIYLFDNFKGNGYDYNYLEFLRKLADKFFHEVYLNKDGLSSQLQPSPDAFDKMMIDEAGGINTTISQPKNTKTFKDIYEMGRMDIPLYIFNYTDYKLWMFYVNHLKGETIKSDSEKAKRETIFKDNFGCCDFGLEFFDSFYFSRTRKSLEHFYPQAKAIRDDEKAEDNVSTSKINRFGNFAMISSDMNSSGKDWDPKTKLDHYLDTKSNPVSVASPKFRIMMQICKDNSNREQGKEWNADDIERHENYMLGILFPKNNP
;
A
#
# COMPACT_ATOMS: atom_id res chain seq x y z
N MET A 1 -47.80 1.69 4.89
CA MET A 1 -46.34 1.74 4.70
C MET A 1 -45.96 0.39 4.11
N THR A 2 -45.71 0.33 2.80
CA THR A 2 -45.21 -0.87 2.13
C THR A 2 -43.79 -1.13 2.64
N ASN A 3 -43.59 -2.28 3.29
CA ASN A 3 -42.27 -2.79 3.66
C ASN A 3 -41.48 -2.96 2.35
N ILE A 4 -40.62 -2.01 2.03
CA ILE A 4 -39.65 -2.15 0.94
C ILE A 4 -38.62 -3.14 1.46
N LEU A 5 -38.55 -4.32 0.83
CA LEU A 5 -37.48 -5.28 1.11
C LEU A 5 -36.15 -4.62 0.76
N PRO A 6 -35.10 -4.71 1.58
CA PRO A 6 -33.81 -4.09 1.30
C PRO A 6 -33.13 -4.68 0.07
N LEU A 7 -33.57 -5.81 -0.44
CA LEU A 7 -33.05 -6.51 -1.61
C LEU A 7 -34.21 -6.97 -2.51
N GLU A 8 -34.15 -6.57 -3.79
CA GLU A 8 -35.11 -6.96 -4.82
C GLU A 8 -34.34 -7.62 -5.98
N GLU A 9 -34.86 -8.74 -6.47
CA GLU A 9 -34.43 -9.31 -7.74
C GLU A 9 -35.36 -8.76 -8.83
N CYS A 10 -34.77 -8.08 -9.82
CA CYS A 10 -35.52 -7.45 -10.91
C CYS A 10 -35.00 -7.92 -12.26
N SER A 11 -35.88 -8.32 -13.17
CA SER A 11 -35.53 -8.43 -14.59
C SER A 11 -35.29 -7.03 -15.19
N ILE A 12 -34.60 -6.94 -16.32
CA ILE A 12 -34.44 -5.66 -17.03
C ILE A 12 -35.81 -5.09 -17.41
N TYR A 13 -36.77 -5.96 -17.76
CA TYR A 13 -38.16 -5.57 -18.02
C TYR A 13 -38.80 -4.89 -16.80
N ASP A 14 -38.71 -5.52 -15.62
CA ASP A 14 -39.30 -4.98 -14.39
C ASP A 14 -38.61 -3.68 -13.95
N LEU A 15 -37.32 -3.55 -14.19
CA LEU A 15 -36.56 -2.37 -13.76
C LEU A 15 -36.85 -1.14 -14.63
N PHE A 16 -37.03 -1.32 -15.94
CA PHE A 16 -37.12 -0.21 -16.87
C PHE A 16 -38.41 -0.08 -17.65
N ILE A 17 -39.14 -1.15 -17.92
CA ILE A 17 -40.26 -1.16 -18.86
C ILE A 17 -41.60 -1.27 -18.14
N ASN A 18 -41.68 -2.06 -17.09
CA ASN A 18 -42.90 -2.29 -16.33
C ASN A 18 -43.43 -0.97 -15.71
N SER A 19 -44.57 -0.50 -16.22
CA SER A 19 -45.18 0.77 -15.77
C SER A 19 -45.70 0.74 -14.33
N GLY A 20 -45.95 -0.48 -13.78
CA GLY A 20 -46.35 -0.67 -12.37
C GLY A 20 -45.19 -0.50 -11.40
N ASN A 21 -43.93 -0.48 -11.87
CA ASN A 21 -42.72 -0.40 -11.06
C ASN A 21 -41.78 0.73 -11.55
N SER A 22 -42.34 1.85 -12.03
CA SER A 22 -41.56 2.97 -12.54
C SER A 22 -40.68 3.60 -11.45
N LYS A 23 -39.39 3.72 -11.73
CA LYS A 23 -38.38 4.30 -10.83
C LYS A 23 -37.65 5.46 -11.51
N SER A 24 -37.30 6.49 -10.74
CA SER A 24 -36.46 7.59 -11.23
C SER A 24 -35.05 7.42 -10.68
N PHE A 25 -34.09 7.02 -11.51
CA PHE A 25 -32.69 6.85 -11.11
C PHE A 25 -31.90 8.12 -11.37
N SER A 26 -31.08 8.50 -10.39
CA SER A 26 -30.21 9.68 -10.44
C SER A 26 -28.77 9.30 -10.13
N ILE A 27 -27.85 9.67 -11.03
CA ILE A 27 -26.41 9.48 -10.82
C ILE A 27 -25.85 10.75 -10.22
N PRO A 28 -25.35 10.72 -8.95
CA PRO A 28 -24.91 11.91 -8.25
C PRO A 28 -23.56 12.43 -8.75
N ILE A 29 -23.20 13.67 -8.37
CA ILE A 29 -22.00 14.39 -8.84
C ILE A 29 -20.69 13.67 -8.46
N TYR A 30 -20.66 13.00 -7.33
CA TYR A 30 -19.47 12.30 -6.84
C TYR A 30 -19.20 10.98 -7.60
N GLN A 31 -20.15 10.47 -8.39
CA GLN A 31 -19.91 9.38 -9.32
C GLN A 31 -19.12 9.88 -10.53
N ARG A 32 -18.23 9.04 -11.08
CA ARG A 32 -17.49 9.38 -12.30
C ARG A 32 -18.43 9.51 -13.51
N ASN A 33 -17.96 10.13 -14.59
CA ASN A 33 -18.69 10.13 -15.87
C ASN A 33 -18.85 8.72 -16.42
N TYR A 34 -19.79 8.55 -17.35
CA TYR A 34 -19.86 7.33 -18.13
C TYR A 34 -18.54 7.14 -18.91
N ALA A 35 -17.90 5.98 -18.72
CA ALA A 35 -16.55 5.74 -19.19
C ALA A 35 -16.35 4.35 -19.83
N TRP A 36 -17.41 3.55 -20.00
CA TRP A 36 -17.30 2.28 -20.71
C TRP A 36 -17.11 2.50 -22.20
N GLU A 37 -16.15 1.80 -22.77
CA GLU A 37 -15.79 1.82 -24.17
C GLU A 37 -16.30 0.56 -24.89
N GLU A 38 -15.87 0.35 -26.13
CA GLU A 38 -16.35 -0.75 -26.97
C GLU A 38 -16.06 -2.15 -26.38
N ASP A 39 -14.95 -2.29 -25.66
CA ASP A 39 -14.52 -3.57 -25.09
C ASP A 39 -15.40 -3.99 -23.91
N GLU A 40 -15.68 -3.10 -22.94
CA GLU A 40 -16.53 -3.42 -21.79
C GLU A 40 -17.99 -3.62 -22.22
N ILE A 41 -18.47 -2.80 -23.14
CA ILE A 41 -19.81 -2.94 -23.71
C ILE A 41 -19.92 -4.26 -24.48
N GLY A 42 -18.90 -4.57 -25.28
CA GLY A 42 -18.83 -5.82 -26.04
C GLY A 42 -18.82 -7.05 -25.15
N ALA A 43 -18.04 -7.03 -24.07
CA ALA A 43 -17.98 -8.11 -23.11
C ALA A 43 -19.34 -8.36 -22.43
N LEU A 44 -20.02 -7.29 -21.97
CA LEU A 44 -21.34 -7.42 -21.36
C LEU A 44 -22.36 -8.05 -22.33
N ILE A 45 -22.40 -7.61 -23.60
CA ILE A 45 -23.30 -8.15 -24.62
C ILE A 45 -22.99 -9.60 -24.93
N GLU A 46 -21.69 -9.95 -25.02
CA GLU A 46 -21.26 -11.32 -25.30
C GLU A 46 -21.57 -12.26 -24.13
N ASP A 47 -21.40 -11.82 -22.88
CA ASP A 47 -21.75 -12.61 -21.68
C ASP A 47 -23.24 -12.97 -21.68
N VAL A 48 -24.11 -11.99 -21.93
CA VAL A 48 -25.56 -12.23 -22.03
C VAL A 48 -25.89 -13.17 -23.21
N HIS A 49 -25.23 -12.99 -24.35
CA HIS A 49 -25.41 -13.84 -25.51
C HIS A 49 -24.95 -15.28 -25.27
N ASN A 50 -23.85 -15.46 -24.54
CA ASN A 50 -23.35 -16.78 -24.15
C ASN A 50 -24.30 -17.46 -23.16
N ALA A 51 -24.88 -16.74 -22.22
CA ALA A 51 -25.92 -17.26 -21.33
C ALA A 51 -27.15 -17.73 -22.12
N PHE A 52 -27.64 -16.92 -23.07
CA PHE A 52 -28.73 -17.26 -23.96
C PHE A 52 -28.44 -18.52 -24.79
N ARG A 53 -27.23 -18.64 -25.34
CA ARG A 53 -26.82 -19.85 -26.12
C ARG A 53 -26.77 -21.11 -25.26
N LYS A 54 -26.33 -20.97 -24.00
CA LYS A 54 -26.21 -22.08 -23.09
C LYS A 54 -27.58 -22.64 -22.66
N ASP A 55 -28.48 -21.75 -22.26
CA ASP A 55 -29.86 -22.11 -21.91
C ASP A 55 -30.78 -20.90 -22.04
N LYS A 56 -31.72 -20.95 -22.97
CA LYS A 56 -32.66 -19.87 -23.28
C LYS A 56 -33.70 -19.62 -22.16
N HIS A 57 -33.82 -20.54 -21.19
CA HIS A 57 -34.75 -20.45 -20.08
C HIS A 57 -34.08 -20.15 -18.74
N SER A 58 -32.77 -20.15 -18.70
CA SER A 58 -32.01 -19.81 -17.48
C SER A 58 -32.08 -18.32 -17.15
N VAL A 59 -31.97 -17.97 -15.87
CA VAL A 59 -31.78 -16.60 -15.41
C VAL A 59 -30.29 -16.29 -15.43
N TYR A 60 -29.94 -15.12 -15.97
CA TYR A 60 -28.57 -14.60 -15.97
C TYR A 60 -28.51 -13.36 -15.10
N TYR A 61 -27.65 -13.37 -14.08
CA TYR A 61 -27.44 -12.23 -13.19
C TYR A 61 -26.34 -11.33 -13.72
N ILE A 62 -26.71 -10.10 -14.09
CA ILE A 62 -25.77 -9.11 -14.62
C ILE A 62 -25.00 -8.36 -13.51
N GLY A 63 -25.33 -8.61 -12.25
CA GLY A 63 -24.70 -8.07 -11.06
C GLY A 63 -25.66 -7.30 -10.15
N THR A 64 -25.10 -6.42 -9.30
CA THR A 64 -25.85 -5.66 -8.31
C THR A 64 -26.02 -4.21 -8.72
N LEU A 65 -27.13 -3.59 -8.33
CA LEU A 65 -27.41 -2.17 -8.36
C LEU A 65 -27.70 -1.71 -6.94
N VAL A 66 -26.93 -0.77 -6.43
CA VAL A 66 -27.13 -0.23 -5.08
C VAL A 66 -27.66 1.18 -5.18
N THR A 67 -28.79 1.44 -4.53
CA THR A 67 -29.43 2.75 -4.53
C THR A 67 -29.85 3.22 -3.15
N TYR A 68 -29.92 4.53 -2.98
CA TYR A 68 -30.50 5.18 -1.82
C TYR A 68 -31.77 5.92 -2.22
N LYS A 69 -32.90 5.63 -1.58
CA LYS A 69 -34.18 6.27 -1.87
C LYS A 69 -34.28 7.63 -1.18
N ARG A 70 -34.31 8.70 -1.96
CA ARG A 70 -34.55 10.08 -1.50
C ARG A 70 -36.03 10.30 -1.15
N ASN A 71 -36.34 11.38 -0.47
CA ASN A 71 -37.69 11.71 -0.01
C ASN A 71 -38.69 12.00 -1.15
N ASN A 72 -38.20 12.29 -2.35
CA ASN A 72 -38.97 12.58 -3.56
C ASN A 72 -39.17 11.36 -4.47
N ASP A 73 -39.05 10.15 -3.96
CA ASP A 73 -39.09 8.89 -4.72
C ASP A 73 -38.01 8.74 -5.80
N GLU A 74 -36.95 9.56 -5.72
CA GLU A 74 -35.77 9.45 -6.58
C GLU A 74 -34.80 8.43 -5.95
N TYR A 75 -34.26 7.54 -6.78
CA TYR A 75 -33.28 6.52 -6.41
C TYR A 75 -31.89 7.00 -6.82
N GLU A 76 -31.14 7.49 -5.85
CA GLU A 76 -29.73 7.88 -6.04
C GLU A 76 -28.87 6.64 -6.19
N VAL A 77 -28.14 6.54 -7.30
CA VAL A 77 -27.28 5.37 -7.60
C VAL A 77 -25.98 5.47 -6.83
N ILE A 78 -25.74 4.52 -5.93
CA ILE A 78 -24.53 4.43 -5.14
C ILE A 78 -23.49 3.55 -5.84
N ASP A 79 -23.91 2.41 -6.40
CA ASP A 79 -23.06 1.52 -7.19
C ASP A 79 -23.81 0.90 -8.36
N GLY A 80 -23.07 0.51 -9.42
CA GLY A 80 -23.62 -0.08 -10.63
C GLY A 80 -23.93 0.93 -11.73
N GLN A 81 -23.53 2.20 -11.61
CA GLN A 81 -23.90 3.29 -12.54
C GLN A 81 -23.46 3.03 -13.99
N GLN A 82 -22.26 2.49 -14.23
CA GLN A 82 -21.79 2.23 -15.60
C GLN A 82 -22.66 1.18 -16.29
N ARG A 83 -22.94 0.10 -15.58
CA ARG A 83 -23.80 -1.00 -16.04
C ARG A 83 -25.23 -0.54 -16.27
N LEU A 84 -25.79 0.21 -15.31
CA LEU A 84 -27.15 0.78 -15.43
C LEU A 84 -27.26 1.71 -16.64
N THR A 85 -26.26 2.57 -16.87
CA THR A 85 -26.21 3.46 -18.03
C THR A 85 -26.12 2.66 -19.32
N THR A 86 -25.27 1.63 -19.40
CA THR A 86 -25.16 0.77 -20.59
C THR A 86 -26.46 0.04 -20.89
N ILE A 87 -27.13 -0.51 -19.89
CA ILE A 87 -28.47 -1.16 -20.06
C ILE A 87 -29.46 -0.14 -20.62
N PHE A 88 -29.49 1.08 -20.05
CA PHE A 88 -30.37 2.13 -20.53
C PHE A 88 -30.06 2.54 -21.98
N LEU A 89 -28.78 2.62 -22.37
CA LEU A 89 -28.38 2.90 -23.77
C LEU A 89 -28.78 1.76 -24.72
N ILE A 90 -28.68 0.49 -24.29
CA ILE A 90 -29.17 -0.67 -25.06
C ILE A 90 -30.67 -0.55 -25.29
N LEU A 91 -31.46 -0.25 -24.26
CA LEU A 91 -32.91 -0.07 -24.37
C LEU A 91 -33.26 1.07 -25.31
N LYS A 92 -32.52 2.19 -25.26
CA LYS A 92 -32.69 3.32 -26.22
C LYS A 92 -32.39 2.91 -27.67
N ARG A 93 -31.37 2.05 -27.87
CA ARG A 93 -31.01 1.52 -29.22
C ARG A 93 -32.04 0.55 -29.77
N LEU A 94 -32.65 -0.25 -28.88
CA LEU A 94 -33.73 -1.17 -29.20
C LEU A 94 -35.09 -0.45 -29.37
N GLU A 95 -35.12 0.89 -29.23
CA GLU A 95 -36.34 1.74 -29.30
C GLU A 95 -37.38 1.33 -28.25
N GLU A 96 -36.94 0.73 -27.11
CA GLU A 96 -37.87 0.35 -26.06
C GLU A 96 -38.40 1.56 -25.29
N LYS A 97 -39.70 1.52 -25.00
CA LYS A 97 -40.38 2.57 -24.27
C LYS A 97 -40.17 2.35 -22.75
N CYS A 98 -39.14 2.99 -22.20
CA CYS A 98 -38.86 2.93 -20.77
C CYS A 98 -39.86 3.72 -19.95
N SER A 99 -40.45 3.10 -18.91
CA SER A 99 -41.25 3.75 -17.88
C SER A 99 -40.38 4.35 -16.76
N SER A 100 -39.25 3.72 -16.46
CA SER A 100 -38.24 4.26 -15.54
C SER A 100 -37.32 5.25 -16.28
N THR A 101 -36.77 6.21 -15.51
CA THR A 101 -35.90 7.27 -16.04
C THR A 101 -34.50 7.16 -15.44
N LEU A 102 -33.49 7.60 -16.20
CA LEU A 102 -32.12 7.74 -15.77
C LEU A 102 -31.60 9.13 -16.07
N THR A 103 -31.04 9.80 -15.06
CA THR A 103 -30.47 11.15 -15.19
C THR A 103 -29.15 11.29 -14.42
N TYR A 104 -28.38 12.34 -14.75
CA TYR A 104 -27.20 12.78 -14.01
C TYR A 104 -27.53 14.07 -13.26
N SER A 105 -27.59 14.05 -11.93
CA SER A 105 -28.16 15.14 -11.12
C SER A 105 -27.41 16.47 -11.24
N ALA A 106 -26.09 16.45 -11.44
CA ALA A 106 -25.29 17.68 -11.49
C ALA A 106 -24.56 17.89 -12.84
N ARG A 107 -24.88 17.08 -13.85
CA ARG A 107 -24.25 17.14 -15.17
C ARG A 107 -25.31 17.34 -16.24
N SER A 108 -25.67 18.61 -16.44
CA SER A 108 -26.73 19.00 -17.38
C SER A 108 -26.49 18.51 -18.82
N ILE A 109 -25.22 18.45 -19.26
CA ILE A 109 -24.86 17.95 -20.60
C ILE A 109 -25.13 16.44 -20.69
N SER A 110 -24.69 15.64 -19.72
CA SER A 110 -24.92 14.19 -19.71
C SER A 110 -26.39 13.83 -19.60
N ALA A 111 -27.15 14.53 -18.74
CA ALA A 111 -28.57 14.35 -18.57
C ALA A 111 -29.34 14.72 -19.87
N ARG A 112 -28.95 15.84 -20.51
CA ARG A 112 -29.52 16.27 -21.78
C ARG A 112 -29.22 15.29 -22.91
N THR A 113 -27.97 14.78 -23.00
CA THR A 113 -27.56 13.78 -23.98
C THR A 113 -28.39 12.51 -23.88
N LEU A 114 -28.56 11.94 -22.68
CA LEU A 114 -29.38 10.73 -22.44
C LEU A 114 -30.86 10.96 -22.88
N LYS A 115 -31.40 12.16 -22.64
CA LYS A 115 -32.78 12.49 -22.99
C LYS A 115 -32.96 12.64 -24.49
N GLN A 116 -31.96 13.20 -25.19
CA GLN A 116 -32.05 13.54 -26.63
C GLN A 116 -31.64 12.37 -27.54
N LEU A 117 -31.06 11.29 -27.05
CA LEU A 117 -30.76 10.12 -27.88
C LEU A 117 -32.04 9.64 -28.61
N PRO A 118 -31.95 9.32 -29.93
CA PRO A 118 -30.72 9.12 -30.73
C PRO A 118 -30.11 10.38 -31.38
N ASN A 119 -30.72 11.56 -31.27
CA ASN A 119 -30.32 12.79 -31.96
C ASN A 119 -29.90 13.88 -30.96
N PRO A 120 -28.71 13.75 -30.29
CA PRO A 120 -28.25 14.76 -29.34
C PRO A 120 -27.76 16.04 -30.05
N ASP A 121 -27.78 17.16 -29.33
CA ASP A 121 -27.22 18.42 -29.77
C ASP A 121 -25.71 18.34 -30.06
N LYS A 122 -25.14 19.37 -30.71
CA LYS A 122 -23.68 19.46 -30.96
C LYS A 122 -22.86 19.46 -29.66
N GLU A 123 -23.37 20.03 -28.58
CA GLU A 123 -22.82 19.97 -27.24
C GLU A 123 -23.41 18.77 -26.50
N CYS A 124 -22.83 17.59 -26.69
CA CYS A 124 -23.23 16.35 -26.04
C CYS A 124 -22.11 15.72 -25.25
N ASP A 125 -22.46 14.83 -24.33
CA ASP A 125 -21.50 14.00 -23.59
C ASP A 125 -20.93 12.93 -24.53
N LYS A 126 -19.64 13.08 -24.84
CA LYS A 126 -18.94 12.20 -25.79
C LYS A 126 -18.85 10.76 -25.29
N GLY A 127 -18.71 10.52 -23.97
CA GLY A 127 -18.67 9.18 -23.41
C GLY A 127 -19.99 8.45 -23.64
N ILE A 128 -21.12 9.10 -23.35
CA ILE A 128 -22.45 8.53 -23.55
C ILE A 128 -22.71 8.30 -25.05
N LEU A 129 -22.32 9.24 -25.93
CA LEU A 129 -22.49 9.10 -27.36
C LEU A 129 -21.64 7.96 -27.94
N ASN A 130 -20.37 7.86 -27.55
CA ASN A 130 -19.49 6.79 -27.99
C ASN A 130 -20.03 5.43 -27.54
N GLY A 131 -20.51 5.31 -26.30
CA GLY A 131 -21.14 4.09 -25.79
C GLY A 131 -22.41 3.73 -26.59
N TYR A 132 -23.22 4.71 -26.90
CA TYR A 132 -24.42 4.51 -27.73
C TYR A 132 -24.06 4.02 -29.14
N ASP A 133 -23.00 4.56 -29.75
CA ASP A 133 -22.51 4.16 -31.07
C ASP A 133 -21.86 2.78 -31.06
N ALA A 134 -21.10 2.46 -30.02
CA ALA A 134 -20.52 1.12 -29.81
C ALA A 134 -21.62 0.04 -29.72
N ILE A 135 -22.71 0.31 -28.98
CA ILE A 135 -23.90 -0.55 -28.93
C ILE A 135 -24.51 -0.71 -30.32
N GLY A 136 -24.55 0.37 -31.10
CA GLY A 136 -25.07 0.35 -32.47
C GLY A 136 -24.38 -0.64 -33.41
N LYS A 137 -23.09 -0.89 -33.20
CA LYS A 137 -22.32 -1.92 -33.95
C LYS A 137 -22.76 -3.34 -33.59
N LYS A 138 -23.28 -3.55 -32.37
CA LYS A 138 -23.68 -4.85 -31.82
C LYS A 138 -25.21 -5.05 -31.81
N ILE A 139 -26.02 -4.11 -32.30
CA ILE A 139 -27.46 -4.13 -32.15
C ILE A 139 -28.14 -5.36 -32.78
N LYS A 140 -27.64 -5.80 -33.94
CA LYS A 140 -28.16 -6.99 -34.62
C LYS A 140 -27.97 -8.29 -33.80
N ASP A 141 -26.95 -8.33 -33.01
CA ASP A 141 -26.72 -9.47 -32.13
C ASP A 141 -27.66 -9.43 -30.93
N ILE A 142 -27.93 -8.24 -30.39
CA ILE A 142 -28.88 -8.02 -29.29
C ILE A 142 -30.30 -8.38 -29.71
N GLU A 143 -30.74 -7.98 -30.89
CA GLU A 143 -32.07 -8.27 -31.42
C GLU A 143 -32.37 -9.76 -31.47
N LYS A 144 -31.36 -10.61 -31.67
CA LYS A 144 -31.51 -12.09 -31.70
C LYS A 144 -31.90 -12.69 -30.33
N PHE A 145 -31.53 -12.03 -29.23
CA PHE A 145 -31.80 -12.49 -27.89
C PHE A 145 -32.53 -11.42 -27.03
N LYS A 146 -33.20 -10.48 -27.69
CA LYS A 146 -33.90 -9.37 -27.03
C LYS A 146 -34.85 -9.83 -25.93
N ASP A 147 -35.69 -10.83 -26.18
CA ASP A 147 -36.63 -11.36 -25.19
C ASP A 147 -35.91 -11.93 -23.97
N PHE A 148 -34.79 -12.63 -24.17
CA PHE A 148 -33.95 -13.12 -23.10
C PHE A 148 -33.33 -11.97 -22.31
N PHE A 149 -32.82 -10.92 -23.01
CA PHE A 149 -32.23 -9.75 -22.36
C PHE A 149 -33.25 -9.03 -21.46
N LEU A 150 -34.50 -8.91 -21.91
CA LEU A 150 -35.53 -8.22 -21.14
C LEU A 150 -36.04 -9.03 -19.96
N ASN A 151 -36.29 -10.33 -20.15
CA ASN A 151 -37.06 -11.13 -19.21
C ASN A 151 -36.17 -12.09 -18.35
N ASN A 152 -35.01 -12.49 -18.86
CA ASN A 152 -34.14 -13.48 -18.20
C ASN A 152 -32.83 -12.89 -17.68
N VAL A 153 -32.48 -11.65 -18.07
CA VAL A 153 -31.35 -10.95 -17.48
C VAL A 153 -31.84 -10.20 -16.25
N HIS A 154 -31.32 -10.56 -15.10
CA HIS A 154 -31.71 -10.04 -13.82
C HIS A 154 -30.60 -9.21 -13.18
N ILE A 155 -31.00 -8.21 -12.40
CA ILE A 155 -30.14 -7.39 -11.56
C ILE A 155 -30.63 -7.53 -10.11
N ILE A 156 -29.68 -7.62 -9.19
CA ILE A 156 -30.00 -7.59 -7.77
C ILE A 156 -29.98 -6.14 -7.32
N HIS A 157 -31.14 -5.60 -7.03
CA HIS A 157 -31.32 -4.23 -6.61
C HIS A 157 -31.35 -4.13 -5.09
N TYR A 158 -30.34 -3.49 -4.50
CA TYR A 158 -30.22 -3.28 -3.06
C TYR A 158 -30.57 -1.84 -2.68
N HIS A 159 -31.47 -1.70 -1.72
CA HIS A 159 -31.87 -0.40 -1.18
C HIS A 159 -31.15 -0.13 0.12
N VAL A 160 -30.29 0.90 0.15
CA VAL A 160 -29.58 1.30 1.37
C VAL A 160 -30.59 1.84 2.38
N PRO A 161 -30.62 1.34 3.64
CA PRO A 161 -31.47 1.87 4.70
C PRO A 161 -31.20 3.36 4.99
N LYS A 162 -32.25 4.08 5.46
CA LYS A 162 -32.19 5.54 5.66
C LYS A 162 -31.29 6.01 6.81
N ASP A 163 -30.96 5.11 7.72
CA ASP A 163 -30.20 5.33 8.95
C ASP A 163 -28.70 5.06 8.82
N ILE A 164 -28.24 4.74 7.60
CA ILE A 164 -26.82 4.49 7.33
C ILE A 164 -26.13 5.78 6.87
N ASP A 165 -24.90 6.03 7.37
CA ASP A 165 -24.03 7.08 6.84
C ASP A 165 -23.63 6.74 5.39
N LEU A 166 -24.23 7.46 4.45
CA LEU A 166 -24.03 7.27 3.02
C LEU A 166 -22.58 7.49 2.58
N ASN A 167 -21.83 8.40 3.23
CA ASN A 167 -20.44 8.68 2.86
C ASN A 167 -19.55 7.48 3.22
N HIS A 168 -19.71 6.96 4.43
CA HIS A 168 -18.98 5.77 4.86
C HIS A 168 -19.40 4.54 4.06
N TYR A 169 -20.70 4.36 3.80
CA TYR A 169 -21.19 3.26 2.95
C TYR A 169 -20.67 3.37 1.53
N PHE A 170 -20.61 4.58 0.98
CA PHE A 170 -20.06 4.86 -0.35
C PHE A 170 -18.56 4.54 -0.45
N GLU A 171 -17.76 4.92 0.55
CA GLU A 171 -16.35 4.58 0.61
C GLU A 171 -16.13 3.06 0.66
N VAL A 172 -16.89 2.36 1.47
CA VAL A 172 -16.83 0.90 1.61
C VAL A 172 -17.28 0.20 0.32
N MET A 173 -18.36 0.66 -0.32
CA MET A 173 -18.89 0.02 -1.54
C MET A 173 -18.11 0.39 -2.80
N ASN A 174 -17.62 1.61 -2.96
CA ASN A 174 -16.74 1.97 -4.08
C ASN A 174 -15.38 1.26 -4.02
N SER A 175 -14.93 0.93 -2.83
CA SER A 175 -13.75 0.05 -2.70
C SER A 175 -14.06 -1.40 -3.13
N ARG A 176 -15.34 -1.80 -3.12
CA ARG A 176 -15.82 -3.15 -3.47
C ARG A 176 -16.51 -3.25 -4.85
N GLY A 177 -16.95 -2.15 -5.43
CA GLY A 177 -17.72 -2.10 -6.70
C GLY A 177 -16.90 -2.18 -7.98
N LYS A 178 -15.69 -2.75 -7.93
CA LYS A 178 -14.94 -3.11 -9.13
C LYS A 178 -15.43 -4.45 -9.68
N GLN A 179 -15.46 -4.58 -11.04
CA GLN A 179 -15.35 -5.88 -11.74
C GLN A 179 -14.69 -6.91 -10.84
N LEU A 180 -15.16 -8.19 -10.83
CA LEU A 180 -14.52 -9.33 -10.12
C LEU A 180 -13.04 -9.05 -9.99
N GLU A 181 -12.60 -8.74 -8.77
CA GLU A 181 -11.21 -8.34 -8.58
C GLU A 181 -10.32 -9.49 -9.04
N MET A 182 -9.20 -9.19 -9.68
CA MET A 182 -8.32 -10.23 -10.26
C MET A 182 -8.01 -11.34 -9.26
N HIS A 183 -7.96 -11.02 -7.97
CA HIS A 183 -7.73 -12.00 -6.91
C HIS A 183 -8.89 -12.98 -6.72
N GLU A 184 -10.15 -12.59 -6.96
CA GLU A 184 -11.29 -13.51 -6.90
C GLU A 184 -11.28 -14.53 -8.05
N ILE A 185 -10.79 -14.12 -9.23
CA ILE A 185 -10.58 -15.04 -10.35
C ILE A 185 -9.51 -16.08 -10.00
N ILE A 186 -8.44 -15.65 -9.33
CA ILE A 186 -7.37 -16.55 -8.87
C ILE A 186 -7.91 -17.52 -7.81
N LYS A 187 -8.69 -17.01 -6.82
CA LYS A 187 -9.38 -17.83 -5.82
C LYS A 187 -10.19 -18.95 -6.47
N ALA A 188 -11.03 -18.61 -7.44
CA ALA A 188 -11.85 -19.58 -8.15
C ALA A 188 -11.00 -20.64 -8.88
N ARG A 189 -9.89 -20.25 -9.51
CA ARG A 189 -8.96 -21.18 -10.19
C ARG A 189 -8.26 -22.13 -9.22
N LEU A 190 -7.81 -21.63 -8.07
CA LEU A 190 -7.19 -22.46 -7.03
C LEU A 190 -8.21 -23.45 -6.43
N MET A 191 -9.47 -23.05 -6.30
CA MET A 191 -10.55 -23.93 -5.80
C MET A 191 -10.99 -25.00 -6.79
N GLN A 192 -10.74 -24.86 -8.08
CA GLN A 192 -11.34 -25.64 -9.15
C GLN A 192 -11.23 -27.15 -8.96
N HIS A 193 -10.11 -27.62 -8.41
CA HIS A 193 -9.79 -29.05 -8.27
C HIS A 193 -9.81 -29.53 -6.81
N LEU A 194 -10.15 -28.68 -5.85
CA LEU A 194 -10.22 -29.03 -4.44
C LEU A 194 -11.55 -29.75 -4.13
N CYS A 195 -11.55 -30.65 -3.14
CA CYS A 195 -12.79 -31.18 -2.56
C CYS A 195 -13.52 -30.08 -1.78
N ASP A 196 -14.79 -30.29 -1.48
CA ASP A 196 -15.61 -29.23 -0.87
C ASP A 196 -15.09 -28.79 0.50
N GLU A 197 -14.60 -29.71 1.31
CA GLU A 197 -13.98 -29.40 2.60
C GLU A 197 -12.75 -28.47 2.43
N ASP A 198 -11.88 -28.77 1.48
CA ASP A 198 -10.70 -27.96 1.18
C ASP A 198 -11.07 -26.61 0.55
N LYS A 199 -12.16 -26.52 -0.23
CA LYS A 199 -12.71 -25.25 -0.71
C LYS A 199 -13.15 -24.36 0.45
N HIS A 200 -13.80 -24.93 1.47
CA HIS A 200 -14.20 -24.18 2.66
C HIS A 200 -12.99 -23.64 3.44
N ARG A 201 -11.94 -24.46 3.62
CA ARG A 201 -10.67 -24.01 4.24
C ARG A 201 -10.05 -22.86 3.48
N LEU A 202 -9.90 -23.01 2.15
CA LEU A 202 -9.32 -21.97 1.30
C LEU A 202 -10.16 -20.69 1.34
N ASN A 203 -11.48 -20.80 1.21
CA ASN A 203 -12.37 -19.63 1.27
C ASN A 203 -12.22 -18.87 2.57
N ARG A 204 -12.23 -19.56 3.70
CA ARG A 204 -12.09 -18.97 5.04
C ARG A 204 -10.77 -18.20 5.17
N VAL A 205 -9.66 -18.82 4.76
CA VAL A 205 -8.34 -18.17 4.80
C VAL A 205 -8.29 -16.98 3.86
N TRP A 206 -8.80 -17.13 2.63
CA TRP A 206 -8.77 -16.08 1.63
C TRP A 206 -9.53 -14.84 2.09
N ASP A 207 -10.75 -15.01 2.55
CA ASP A 207 -11.60 -13.91 3.00
C ASP A 207 -10.97 -13.18 4.19
N ALA A 208 -10.39 -13.91 5.13
CA ALA A 208 -9.70 -13.33 6.27
C ALA A 208 -8.41 -12.58 5.88
N CYS A 209 -7.60 -13.14 4.94
CA CYS A 209 -6.36 -12.51 4.48
C CYS A 209 -6.59 -11.32 3.56
N SER A 210 -7.72 -11.25 2.87
CA SER A 210 -8.04 -10.13 1.96
C SER A 210 -8.29 -8.82 2.70
N ASP A 211 -8.67 -8.87 3.96
CA ASP A 211 -8.72 -7.69 4.84
C ASP A 211 -7.32 -7.37 5.37
N MET A 212 -6.62 -6.52 4.63
CA MET A 212 -5.25 -6.14 4.98
C MET A 212 -5.15 -5.14 6.14
N ASN A 213 -6.25 -4.52 6.54
CA ASN A 213 -6.30 -3.53 7.60
C ASN A 213 -6.78 -4.10 8.95
N SER A 214 -6.82 -5.42 9.06
CA SER A 214 -7.16 -6.15 10.28
C SER A 214 -6.14 -7.26 10.55
N TYR A 215 -5.87 -7.52 11.84
CA TYR A 215 -5.07 -8.67 12.23
C TYR A 215 -5.79 -9.97 11.84
N ILE A 216 -5.05 -10.92 11.28
CA ILE A 216 -5.61 -12.21 10.85
C ILE A 216 -6.24 -12.98 12.02
N GLN A 217 -5.67 -12.85 13.22
CA GLN A 217 -6.21 -13.47 14.44
C GLN A 217 -7.60 -12.92 14.79
N ARG A 218 -7.84 -11.63 14.53
CA ARG A 218 -9.15 -11.01 14.73
C ARG A 218 -10.18 -11.51 13.73
N SER A 219 -9.77 -11.69 12.48
CA SER A 219 -10.66 -12.15 11.41
C SER A 219 -11.05 -13.62 11.56
N LEU A 220 -10.12 -14.47 12.00
CA LEU A 220 -10.37 -15.92 12.14
C LEU A 220 -10.79 -16.34 13.55
N GLN A 221 -10.27 -15.71 14.61
CA GLN A 221 -10.52 -16.01 16.03
C GLN A 221 -10.42 -17.51 16.39
N ASP A 222 -9.46 -18.22 15.83
CA ASP A 222 -9.35 -19.68 15.89
C ASP A 222 -8.19 -20.10 16.81
N GLU A 223 -8.53 -20.71 17.94
CA GLU A 223 -7.56 -21.16 18.93
C GLU A 223 -6.72 -22.37 18.45
N THR A 224 -7.20 -23.14 17.47
CA THR A 224 -6.42 -24.22 16.86
C THR A 224 -5.28 -23.69 16.03
N ILE A 225 -5.50 -22.54 15.37
CA ILE A 225 -4.50 -21.89 14.51
C ILE A 225 -3.52 -21.04 15.34
N PHE A 226 -4.05 -20.28 16.31
CA PHE A 226 -3.30 -19.22 16.98
C PHE A 226 -3.08 -19.44 18.49
N GLY A 227 -3.40 -20.63 19.02
CA GLY A 227 -3.35 -20.91 20.46
C GLY A 227 -4.46 -20.22 21.24
N SER A 228 -4.57 -20.51 22.53
CA SER A 228 -5.65 -20.04 23.41
C SER A 228 -5.67 -18.52 23.56
N ASN A 229 -4.51 -17.87 23.50
CA ASN A 229 -4.35 -16.42 23.60
C ASN A 229 -4.32 -15.72 22.24
N LEU A 230 -4.49 -16.46 21.15
CA LEU A 230 -4.40 -15.97 19.77
C LEU A 230 -3.05 -15.25 19.45
N SER A 231 -1.97 -15.59 20.14
CA SER A 231 -0.66 -14.94 20.03
C SER A 231 0.38 -15.74 19.27
N ASP A 232 0.11 -17.01 18.99
CA ASP A 232 1.05 -17.95 18.38
C ASP A 232 0.56 -18.42 17.00
N PHE A 233 1.33 -19.27 16.33
CA PHE A 233 0.95 -19.93 15.10
C PHE A 233 1.26 -21.42 15.24
N GLU A 234 0.23 -22.23 15.45
CA GLU A 234 0.36 -23.59 15.96
C GLU A 234 0.19 -24.69 14.92
N ILE A 235 -0.19 -24.32 13.67
CA ILE A 235 -0.38 -25.30 12.61
C ILE A 235 0.80 -25.34 11.64
N ASP A 236 1.08 -26.55 11.11
CA ASP A 236 2.21 -26.80 10.22
C ASP A 236 1.83 -27.00 8.76
N ASN A 237 0.55 -27.22 8.46
CA ASN A 237 0.07 -27.48 7.10
C ASN A 237 -1.40 -27.13 6.90
N PHE A 238 -1.81 -27.07 5.65
CA PHE A 238 -3.16 -26.74 5.23
C PHE A 238 -4.25 -27.64 5.85
N SER A 239 -3.98 -28.94 6.04
CA SER A 239 -4.98 -29.90 6.53
C SER A 239 -5.37 -29.68 8.00
N GLN A 240 -4.54 -28.97 8.76
CA GLN A 240 -4.81 -28.59 10.14
C GLN A 240 -5.68 -27.34 10.28
N ILE A 241 -5.98 -26.65 9.18
CA ILE A 241 -6.92 -25.52 9.20
C ILE A 241 -8.32 -26.04 9.47
N PRO A 242 -9.00 -25.60 10.55
CA PRO A 242 -10.33 -26.11 10.89
C PRO A 242 -11.37 -25.75 9.84
N THR A 243 -12.25 -26.71 9.55
CA THR A 243 -13.48 -26.47 8.78
C THR A 243 -14.62 -26.26 9.76
N HIS A 244 -15.07 -25.03 9.93
CA HIS A 244 -16.36 -24.77 10.56
C HIS A 244 -17.47 -25.00 9.53
N ILE A 245 -17.84 -26.26 9.33
CA ILE A 245 -19.10 -26.57 8.67
C ILE A 245 -20.16 -26.40 9.78
N SER A 246 -20.85 -25.25 9.76
CA SER A 246 -22.11 -25.19 10.47
C SER A 246 -23.02 -26.29 9.87
N THR A 247 -23.24 -27.34 10.62
CA THR A 247 -24.21 -28.41 10.31
C THR A 247 -25.63 -27.86 10.46
N SER A 248 -25.97 -26.82 9.73
CA SER A 248 -27.34 -26.41 9.48
C SER A 248 -27.64 -26.72 8.02
N GLU A 249 -28.55 -27.64 7.88
CA GLU A 249 -29.21 -28.13 6.68
C GLU A 249 -29.16 -27.20 5.49
N THR A 250 -28.96 -27.76 4.29
CA THR A 250 -29.12 -27.21 2.95
C THR A 250 -29.97 -25.93 2.89
N SER A 251 -29.43 -24.82 3.33
CA SER A 251 -30.05 -23.52 3.17
C SER A 251 -29.91 -23.16 1.69
N ARG A 252 -31.06 -23.02 1.01
CA ARG A 252 -31.09 -22.49 -0.36
C ARG A 252 -30.41 -21.13 -0.36
N ILE A 253 -29.78 -20.75 -1.46
CA ILE A 253 -29.16 -19.42 -1.66
C ILE A 253 -30.11 -18.29 -1.23
N ILE A 254 -31.42 -18.48 -1.42
CA ILE A 254 -32.48 -17.55 -0.99
C ILE A 254 -32.59 -17.40 0.53
N ASP A 255 -32.29 -18.45 1.30
CA ASP A 255 -32.33 -18.40 2.76
C ASP A 255 -31.08 -17.70 3.33
N LEU A 256 -29.93 -17.81 2.64
CA LEU A 256 -28.69 -17.06 2.91
C LEU A 256 -28.83 -15.55 2.57
N ILE A 257 -29.61 -15.23 1.53
CA ILE A 257 -29.87 -13.82 1.12
C ILE A 257 -30.90 -13.17 2.06
N ASN A 258 -31.85 -13.92 2.59
CA ASN A 258 -32.92 -13.44 3.50
C ASN A 258 -32.52 -13.49 4.99
N THR A 259 -31.45 -14.16 5.34
CA THR A 259 -30.86 -13.98 6.68
C THR A 259 -30.32 -12.56 6.73
N PRO A 260 -30.77 -11.70 7.66
CA PRO A 260 -30.06 -10.46 7.89
C PRO A 260 -28.59 -10.84 8.05
N ILE A 261 -27.70 -10.20 7.33
CA ILE A 261 -26.29 -10.20 7.67
C ILE A 261 -26.29 -9.51 9.03
N GLU A 262 -26.51 -10.27 10.09
CA GLU A 262 -25.95 -9.94 11.36
C GLU A 262 -24.46 -9.90 11.05
N MET A 263 -23.97 -8.69 10.73
CA MET A 263 -22.61 -8.38 11.08
C MET A 263 -22.60 -8.75 12.57
N HIS A 264 -22.05 -9.92 12.88
CA HIS A 264 -21.57 -10.19 14.22
C HIS A 264 -20.45 -9.18 14.46
N ARG A 265 -20.85 -7.90 14.65
CA ARG A 265 -20.23 -7.10 15.65
C ARG A 265 -20.51 -7.83 16.95
N THR A 266 -19.70 -8.86 17.22
CA THR A 266 -19.40 -9.13 18.60
C THR A 266 -18.92 -7.78 19.10
N GLU A 267 -19.77 -7.15 19.93
CA GLU A 267 -19.40 -6.01 20.77
C GLU A 267 -18.35 -6.48 21.78
N ALA A 268 -17.23 -6.92 21.28
CA ALA A 268 -15.98 -6.95 21.98
C ALA A 268 -15.53 -5.49 21.92
N ASN A 269 -15.54 -4.81 23.05
CA ASN A 269 -14.83 -3.54 23.23
C ASN A 269 -13.37 -3.73 22.86
N PHE A 270 -13.09 -3.73 21.55
CA PHE A 270 -11.76 -3.52 21.04
C PHE A 270 -11.47 -2.06 21.39
N GLY A 271 -10.44 -1.83 22.19
CA GLY A 271 -9.99 -0.49 22.48
C GLY A 271 -9.76 0.27 21.18
N ASP A 272 -9.91 1.59 21.20
CA ASP A 272 -9.77 2.53 20.05
C ASP A 272 -8.42 2.45 19.31
N GLY A 273 -7.61 1.42 19.50
CA GLY A 273 -6.24 1.27 18.97
C GLY A 273 -6.08 0.38 17.74
N ASP A 274 -7.16 -0.05 17.08
CA ASP A 274 -7.09 -1.03 15.98
C ASP A 274 -7.16 -0.42 14.57
N ASN A 275 -7.13 0.91 14.46
CA ASN A 275 -7.14 1.59 13.18
C ASN A 275 -5.73 1.72 12.62
N PHE A 276 -5.30 0.73 11.85
CA PHE A 276 -4.05 0.83 11.11
C PHE A 276 -4.28 0.69 9.60
N GLN A 277 -3.39 1.26 8.83
CA GLN A 277 -3.31 1.06 7.39
C GLN A 277 -2.18 0.07 7.10
N SER A 278 -2.51 -0.99 6.37
CA SER A 278 -1.50 -1.94 5.90
C SER A 278 -0.46 -1.25 5.02
N ILE A 279 0.79 -1.69 5.16
CA ILE A 279 1.90 -1.22 4.32
C ILE A 279 1.87 -1.79 2.90
N ILE A 280 1.03 -2.80 2.63
CA ILE A 280 0.87 -3.44 1.33
C ILE A 280 -0.60 -3.79 1.10
N ASP A 281 -1.06 -3.71 -0.15
CA ASP A 281 -2.39 -4.19 -0.54
C ASP A 281 -2.41 -5.69 -0.84
N PHE A 282 -3.60 -6.28 -0.85
CA PHE A 282 -3.77 -7.72 -1.00
C PHE A 282 -3.22 -8.27 -2.33
N PRO A 283 -3.43 -7.66 -3.51
CA PRO A 283 -2.87 -8.15 -4.76
C PRO A 283 -1.33 -8.23 -4.77
N ASN A 284 -0.65 -7.21 -4.26
CA ASN A 284 0.81 -7.23 -4.16
C ASN A 284 1.31 -8.20 -3.09
N PHE A 285 0.59 -8.32 -1.96
CA PHE A 285 0.87 -9.33 -0.95
C PHE A 285 0.77 -10.75 -1.49
N MET A 286 -0.26 -11.04 -2.30
CA MET A 286 -0.41 -12.31 -3.00
C MET A 286 0.80 -12.67 -3.88
N LEU A 287 1.38 -11.70 -4.58
CA LEU A 287 2.59 -11.90 -5.40
C LEU A 287 3.82 -12.22 -4.55
N ILE A 288 3.97 -11.56 -3.40
CA ILE A 288 5.03 -11.87 -2.43
C ILE A 288 4.88 -13.31 -1.92
N VAL A 289 3.68 -13.72 -1.53
CA VAL A 289 3.40 -15.08 -1.07
C VAL A 289 3.59 -16.11 -2.19
N LEU A 290 3.20 -15.78 -3.42
CA LEU A 290 3.46 -16.63 -4.57
C LEU A 290 4.96 -16.88 -4.77
N LYS A 291 5.75 -15.81 -4.73
CA LYS A 291 7.20 -15.90 -4.88
C LYS A 291 7.84 -16.70 -3.75
N LEU A 292 7.42 -16.49 -2.51
CA LEU A 292 7.83 -17.28 -1.36
C LEU A 292 7.48 -18.76 -1.54
N THR A 293 6.25 -19.09 -1.97
CA THR A 293 5.81 -20.47 -2.19
C THR A 293 6.65 -21.17 -3.25
N ILE A 294 6.98 -20.48 -4.33
CA ILE A 294 7.81 -21.02 -5.41
C ILE A 294 9.25 -21.27 -4.96
N LEU A 295 9.82 -20.34 -4.19
CA LEU A 295 11.17 -20.51 -3.62
C LEU A 295 11.25 -21.71 -2.69
N GLN A 296 10.22 -21.94 -1.88
CA GLN A 296 10.17 -23.09 -0.97
C GLN A 296 9.96 -24.43 -1.68
N SER A 297 9.13 -24.45 -2.72
CA SER A 297 8.80 -25.72 -3.40
C SER A 297 9.93 -26.28 -4.25
N ARG A 298 10.91 -25.45 -4.68
CA ARG A 298 12.03 -25.81 -5.57
C ARG A 298 11.63 -26.51 -6.90
N GLU A 299 10.33 -26.70 -7.13
CA GLU A 299 9.81 -27.43 -8.29
C GLU A 299 9.79 -26.57 -9.56
N PHE A 300 9.83 -25.24 -9.42
CA PHE A 300 9.64 -24.31 -10.53
C PHE A 300 10.94 -23.74 -11.14
N GLY A 301 12.10 -24.09 -10.58
CA GLY A 301 13.40 -23.53 -11.03
C GLY A 301 13.47 -22.01 -10.81
N ASN A 302 14.36 -21.34 -11.53
CA ASN A 302 14.54 -19.87 -11.43
C ASN A 302 13.41 -19.13 -12.16
N VAL A 303 12.24 -19.01 -11.55
CA VAL A 303 11.12 -18.22 -12.08
C VAL A 303 11.15 -16.83 -11.47
N SER A 304 11.36 -15.82 -12.31
CA SER A 304 11.20 -14.42 -11.88
C SER A 304 9.71 -14.09 -11.75
N ILE A 305 9.31 -13.60 -10.58
CA ILE A 305 7.96 -13.12 -10.32
C ILE A 305 8.04 -11.61 -10.07
N PRO A 306 7.55 -10.81 -11.01
CA PRO A 306 7.50 -9.37 -10.82
C PRO A 306 6.45 -9.01 -9.77
N LEU A 307 6.78 -8.09 -8.87
CA LEU A 307 5.83 -7.55 -7.88
C LEU A 307 5.00 -6.42 -8.54
N ASN A 308 4.18 -6.79 -9.52
CA ASN A 308 3.33 -5.87 -10.26
C ASN A 308 1.89 -6.39 -10.27
N ASP A 309 1.01 -5.73 -9.53
CA ASP A 309 -0.40 -6.10 -9.41
C ASP A 309 -1.17 -6.10 -10.75
N LYS A 310 -0.72 -5.32 -11.74
CA LYS A 310 -1.31 -5.31 -13.09
C LYS A 310 -1.14 -6.65 -13.81
N ASP A 311 -0.07 -7.38 -13.49
CA ASP A 311 0.24 -8.68 -14.09
C ASP A 311 -0.19 -9.86 -13.20
N LEU A 312 -0.89 -9.60 -12.11
CA LEU A 312 -1.28 -10.60 -11.11
C LEU A 312 -1.90 -11.84 -11.74
N LEU A 313 -2.93 -11.66 -12.56
CA LEU A 313 -3.65 -12.78 -13.20
C LEU A 313 -2.78 -13.56 -14.17
N ASN A 314 -1.97 -12.87 -14.97
CA ASN A 314 -1.05 -13.50 -15.93
C ASN A 314 0.06 -14.29 -15.22
N THR A 315 0.59 -13.73 -14.13
CA THR A 315 1.62 -14.36 -13.30
C THR A 315 1.11 -15.67 -12.69
N PHE A 316 -0.06 -15.66 -12.05
CA PHE A 316 -0.67 -16.88 -11.52
C PHE A 316 -1.03 -17.88 -12.62
N SER A 317 -1.57 -17.43 -13.74
CA SER A 317 -1.90 -18.30 -14.88
C SER A 317 -0.65 -18.99 -15.44
N GLY A 318 0.46 -18.27 -15.55
CA GLY A 318 1.74 -18.82 -15.99
C GLY A 318 2.30 -19.90 -15.06
N ILE A 319 2.11 -19.73 -13.74
CA ILE A 319 2.51 -20.77 -12.77
C ILE A 319 1.57 -21.97 -12.83
N LEU A 320 0.25 -21.75 -12.81
CA LEU A 320 -0.74 -22.84 -12.89
C LEU A 320 -0.64 -23.66 -14.18
N ALA A 321 -0.22 -23.04 -15.29
CA ALA A 321 0.01 -23.72 -16.56
C ALA A 321 1.21 -24.68 -16.55
N LYS A 322 2.18 -24.46 -15.65
CA LYS A 322 3.32 -25.38 -15.47
C LYS A 322 2.94 -26.64 -14.70
N LEU A 323 1.84 -26.63 -13.97
CA LEU A 323 1.32 -27.77 -13.23
C LEU A 323 0.50 -28.67 -14.17
N THR A 324 1.06 -29.81 -14.51
CA THR A 324 0.53 -30.69 -15.57
C THR A 324 -0.59 -31.60 -15.06
N THR A 325 -0.54 -31.98 -13.80
CA THR A 325 -1.50 -32.91 -13.20
C THR A 325 -2.46 -32.22 -12.22
N ILE A 326 -3.64 -32.82 -12.04
CA ILE A 326 -4.61 -32.36 -11.04
C ILE A 326 -4.01 -32.41 -9.63
N ASN A 327 -3.24 -33.45 -9.30
CA ASN A 327 -2.59 -33.59 -8.01
C ASN A 327 -1.59 -32.46 -7.71
N GLU A 328 -0.80 -32.05 -8.70
CA GLU A 328 0.11 -30.90 -8.56
C GLU A 328 -0.68 -29.61 -8.31
N LYS A 329 -1.78 -29.39 -9.02
CA LYS A 329 -2.65 -28.21 -8.82
C LYS A 329 -3.28 -28.20 -7.44
N VAL A 330 -3.75 -29.34 -6.95
CA VAL A 330 -4.31 -29.48 -5.60
C VAL A 330 -3.26 -29.24 -4.55
N LYS A 331 -2.06 -29.85 -4.69
CA LYS A 331 -0.92 -29.64 -3.78
C LYS A 331 -0.55 -28.15 -3.73
N PHE A 332 -0.35 -27.53 -4.88
CA PHE A 332 0.00 -26.10 -4.95
C PHE A 332 -1.07 -25.20 -4.31
N ALA A 333 -2.36 -25.45 -4.57
CA ALA A 333 -3.43 -24.66 -3.99
C ALA A 333 -3.43 -24.72 -2.46
N LYS A 334 -3.18 -25.92 -1.88
CA LYS A 334 -3.08 -26.13 -0.44
C LYS A 334 -1.85 -25.44 0.17
N GLU A 335 -0.69 -25.63 -0.43
CA GLU A 335 0.57 -25.00 0.01
C GLU A 335 0.49 -23.47 -0.07
N TYR A 336 0.01 -22.93 -1.20
CA TYR A 336 -0.18 -21.50 -1.36
C TYR A 336 -1.14 -20.91 -0.31
N THR A 337 -2.26 -21.59 -0.04
CA THR A 337 -3.24 -21.12 0.95
C THR A 337 -2.67 -21.14 2.37
N PHE A 338 -1.95 -22.19 2.72
CA PHE A 338 -1.26 -22.26 4.01
C PHE A 338 -0.21 -21.15 4.15
N ASN A 339 0.61 -20.95 3.11
CA ASN A 339 1.62 -19.91 3.09
C ASN A 339 0.99 -18.50 3.15
N LEU A 340 -0.18 -18.29 2.51
CA LEU A 340 -0.92 -17.04 2.58
C LEU A 340 -1.35 -16.73 4.03
N LEU A 341 -1.88 -17.72 4.74
CA LEU A 341 -2.27 -17.59 6.14
C LEU A 341 -1.08 -17.29 7.05
N LYS A 342 0.00 -18.08 6.94
CA LYS A 342 1.21 -17.90 7.75
C LYS A 342 1.90 -16.57 7.45
N ALA A 343 2.01 -16.20 6.18
CA ALA A 343 2.59 -14.93 5.77
C ALA A 343 1.79 -13.73 6.30
N LYS A 344 0.44 -13.79 6.27
CA LYS A 344 -0.41 -12.74 6.83
C LYS A 344 -0.22 -12.62 8.34
N TYR A 345 -0.15 -13.74 9.06
CA TYR A 345 0.15 -13.73 10.49
C TYR A 345 1.51 -13.08 10.79
N LEU A 346 2.55 -13.42 10.02
CA LEU A 346 3.88 -12.83 10.20
C LEU A 346 3.93 -11.36 9.82
N LEU A 347 3.23 -10.95 8.75
CA LEU A 347 3.09 -9.55 8.34
C LEU A 347 2.44 -8.73 9.47
N ASP A 348 1.34 -9.21 10.02
CA ASP A 348 0.57 -8.49 11.02
C ASP A 348 1.31 -8.35 12.36
N ASN A 349 2.13 -9.32 12.74
CA ASN A 349 2.73 -9.37 14.07
C ASN A 349 4.22 -9.00 14.11
N TYR A 350 4.94 -8.99 12.98
CA TYR A 350 6.40 -8.80 12.93
C TYR A 350 6.85 -7.66 12.00
N LEU A 351 5.91 -7.01 11.27
CA LEU A 351 6.22 -5.83 10.49
C LEU A 351 5.44 -4.61 11.02
N VAL A 352 5.91 -3.41 10.68
CA VAL A 352 5.29 -2.17 11.14
C VAL A 352 3.98 -1.90 10.45
N HIS A 353 3.07 -1.28 11.16
CA HIS A 353 1.82 -0.72 10.67
C HIS A 353 1.85 0.80 10.73
N HIS A 354 1.09 1.44 9.85
CA HIS A 354 0.88 2.88 9.89
C HIS A 354 -0.43 3.18 10.62
N SER A 355 -0.36 3.78 11.81
CA SER A 355 -1.52 4.18 12.57
C SER A 355 -2.28 5.30 11.87
N VAL A 356 -3.61 5.17 11.81
CA VAL A 356 -4.49 6.22 11.26
C VAL A 356 -4.75 7.32 12.28
N ASP A 357 -4.68 6.98 13.55
CA ASP A 357 -5.00 7.89 14.67
C ASP A 357 -3.84 8.83 15.03
N ASN A 358 -2.61 8.44 14.69
CA ASN A 358 -1.42 9.24 14.94
C ASN A 358 -1.23 10.30 13.86
N ASN A 359 -1.42 11.56 14.26
CA ASN A 359 -1.25 12.68 13.34
C ASN A 359 0.22 13.05 13.18
N GLU A 360 0.84 12.62 12.08
CA GLU A 360 2.22 13.00 11.72
C GLU A 360 2.43 14.52 11.68
N ARG A 361 1.41 15.30 11.29
CA ARG A 361 1.52 16.77 11.26
C ARG A 361 1.63 17.37 12.67
N ALA A 362 1.13 16.66 13.67
CA ALA A 362 1.34 16.99 15.08
C ALA A 362 2.68 16.50 15.63
N GLY A 363 3.49 15.78 14.82
CA GLY A 363 4.78 15.23 15.20
C GLY A 363 4.73 13.92 15.97
N ASN A 364 3.61 13.21 15.93
CA ASN A 364 3.50 11.90 16.54
C ASN A 364 4.04 10.82 15.59
N ASN A 365 4.78 9.86 16.16
CA ASN A 365 5.26 8.73 15.39
C ASN A 365 4.06 7.87 14.94
N PRO A 366 3.82 7.71 13.61
CA PRO A 366 2.71 6.93 13.11
C PRO A 366 3.00 5.43 13.03
N TRP A 367 4.26 5.02 13.25
CA TRP A 367 4.66 3.64 13.09
C TRP A 367 4.46 2.85 14.38
N GLU A 368 3.75 1.74 14.25
CA GLU A 368 3.45 0.84 15.35
C GLU A 368 3.90 -0.57 14.99
N LEU A 369 4.49 -1.26 15.96
CA LEU A 369 4.78 -2.68 15.92
C LEU A 369 4.07 -3.32 17.11
N LYS A 370 2.94 -3.96 16.85
CA LYS A 370 2.08 -4.57 17.86
C LYS A 370 1.87 -6.04 17.54
N ARG A 371 1.71 -6.85 18.58
CA ARG A 371 1.27 -8.24 18.42
C ARG A 371 -0.13 -8.39 18.98
N TYR A 372 -0.97 -9.12 18.25
CA TYR A 372 -2.30 -9.43 18.72
C TYR A 372 -2.24 -10.48 19.83
N THR A 373 -2.82 -10.17 20.97
CA THR A 373 -3.08 -11.13 22.02
C THR A 373 -4.50 -10.96 22.55
N LYS A 374 -5.15 -12.06 22.97
CA LYS A 374 -6.51 -12.06 23.53
C LYS A 374 -6.45 -11.93 25.07
N GLU A 375 -5.73 -10.98 25.61
CA GLU A 375 -5.87 -10.63 27.00
C GLU A 375 -7.07 -9.72 27.20
N ASN A 376 -8.16 -10.25 27.71
CA ASN A 376 -9.43 -9.50 27.87
C ASN A 376 -9.92 -8.85 26.56
N LYS A 377 -9.70 -9.47 25.39
CA LYS A 377 -10.06 -8.98 24.07
C LYS A 377 -9.36 -7.67 23.67
N ARG A 378 -8.18 -7.39 24.20
CA ARG A 378 -7.37 -6.21 23.85
C ARG A 378 -6.18 -6.62 22.99
N ILE A 379 -5.79 -5.75 22.06
CA ILE A 379 -4.48 -5.83 21.43
C ILE A 379 -3.47 -5.35 22.46
N ALA A 380 -2.52 -6.21 22.79
CA ALA A 380 -1.39 -5.82 23.62
C ALA A 380 -0.25 -5.33 22.70
N LEU A 381 0.41 -4.24 23.09
CA LEU A 381 1.76 -3.97 22.62
C LEU A 381 2.63 -5.15 23.07
N SER A 382 3.43 -5.74 22.19
CA SER A 382 4.52 -6.59 22.63
C SER A 382 5.30 -5.79 23.67
N GLN A 383 5.69 -6.44 24.73
CA GLN A 383 6.42 -5.80 25.83
C GLN A 383 7.45 -4.84 25.23
N THR A 384 7.48 -3.60 25.71
CA THR A 384 8.49 -2.61 25.37
C THR A 384 9.85 -3.18 25.75
N THR A 385 10.49 -3.81 24.82
CA THR A 385 11.85 -4.29 24.95
C THR A 385 12.79 -3.20 24.44
N GLU A 386 14.01 -3.17 24.93
CA GLU A 386 15.04 -2.24 24.45
C GLU A 386 15.24 -2.29 22.93
N ILE A 387 14.90 -3.43 22.30
CA ILE A 387 15.03 -3.64 20.84
C ILE A 387 13.84 -3.13 20.03
N GLN A 388 12.69 -2.85 20.64
CA GLN A 388 11.47 -2.49 19.87
C GLN A 388 11.62 -1.16 19.14
N ASP A 389 12.23 -0.18 19.76
CA ASP A 389 12.47 1.12 19.13
C ASP A 389 13.31 0.97 17.85
N GLU A 390 14.36 0.13 17.92
CA GLU A 390 15.23 -0.11 16.78
C GLU A 390 14.54 -0.93 15.69
N LEU A 391 13.73 -1.94 16.07
CA LEU A 391 12.90 -2.68 15.10
C LEU A 391 11.97 -1.74 14.33
N VAL A 392 11.27 -0.85 15.04
CA VAL A 392 10.38 0.15 14.42
C VAL A 392 11.16 1.08 13.51
N HIS A 393 12.35 1.56 13.93
CA HIS A 393 13.17 2.45 13.11
C HIS A 393 13.67 1.76 11.83
N LEU A 394 14.18 0.53 11.93
CA LEU A 394 14.66 -0.22 10.75
C LEU A 394 13.53 -0.53 9.77
N LEU A 395 12.41 -1.05 10.27
CA LEU A 395 11.28 -1.42 9.42
C LEU A 395 10.64 -0.18 8.78
N SER A 396 10.47 0.91 9.55
CA SER A 396 9.93 2.16 9.00
C SER A 396 10.89 2.85 8.02
N MET A 397 12.20 2.78 8.25
CA MET A 397 13.22 3.24 7.31
C MET A 397 13.08 2.53 5.95
N LEU A 398 12.95 1.21 5.97
CA LEU A 398 12.75 0.42 4.74
C LEU A 398 11.41 0.79 4.07
N GLU A 399 10.34 0.93 4.84
CA GLU A 399 9.01 1.25 4.31
C GLU A 399 8.95 2.63 3.65
N VAL A 400 9.52 3.68 4.26
CA VAL A 400 9.51 5.03 3.66
C VAL A 400 10.45 5.13 2.46
N THR A 401 11.47 4.29 2.41
CA THR A 401 12.42 4.23 1.29
C THR A 401 11.80 3.54 0.08
N PHE A 402 11.16 2.40 0.28
CA PHE A 402 10.58 1.56 -0.77
C PHE A 402 9.07 1.78 -0.91
N THR A 403 8.67 3.03 -1.16
CA THR A 403 7.25 3.41 -1.26
C THR A 403 6.52 2.83 -2.47
N ALA A 404 7.24 2.62 -3.59
CA ALA A 404 6.65 2.01 -4.78
C ALA A 404 6.41 0.51 -4.54
N LYS A 405 5.19 0.03 -4.81
CA LYS A 405 4.77 -1.36 -4.61
C LYS A 405 5.75 -2.37 -5.24
N GLN A 406 6.32 -2.03 -6.40
CA GLN A 406 7.28 -2.85 -7.15
C GLN A 406 8.64 -3.01 -6.44
N HIS A 407 8.94 -2.16 -5.47
CA HIS A 407 10.24 -2.14 -4.77
C HIS A 407 10.16 -2.69 -3.34
N LYS A 408 9.02 -3.24 -2.92
CA LYS A 408 8.83 -3.79 -1.57
C LYS A 408 9.42 -5.20 -1.38
N ASN A 409 10.49 -5.52 -2.08
CA ASN A 409 11.17 -6.83 -1.95
C ASN A 409 11.67 -7.10 -0.53
N TYR A 410 11.97 -6.07 0.27
CA TYR A 410 12.37 -6.25 1.65
C TYR A 410 11.32 -7.02 2.47
N LEU A 411 10.01 -6.88 2.15
CA LEU A 411 8.94 -7.65 2.79
C LEU A 411 9.10 -9.14 2.53
N LEU A 412 9.42 -9.51 1.27
CA LEU A 412 9.70 -10.91 0.91
C LEU A 412 10.85 -11.47 1.75
N TYR A 413 11.96 -10.72 1.87
CA TYR A 413 13.13 -11.18 2.62
C TYR A 413 12.85 -11.31 4.10
N CYS A 414 12.10 -10.39 4.69
CA CYS A 414 11.63 -10.51 6.07
C CYS A 414 10.74 -11.76 6.25
N LEU A 415 9.81 -12.00 5.33
CA LEU A 415 8.93 -13.17 5.39
C LEU A 415 9.70 -14.48 5.22
N ILE A 416 10.64 -14.60 4.27
CA ILE A 416 11.47 -15.80 4.11
C ILE A 416 12.22 -16.08 5.42
N TYR A 417 12.89 -15.07 5.98
CA TYR A 417 13.60 -15.22 7.26
C TYR A 417 12.68 -15.69 8.39
N LEU A 418 11.52 -15.05 8.53
CA LEU A 418 10.55 -15.38 9.57
C LEU A 418 9.92 -16.76 9.35
N PHE A 419 9.69 -17.21 8.12
CA PHE A 419 9.19 -18.57 7.85
C PHE A 419 10.14 -19.65 8.35
N ASP A 420 11.45 -19.43 8.20
CA ASP A 420 12.48 -20.39 8.54
C ASP A 420 12.87 -20.35 10.05
N ASN A 421 12.75 -19.17 10.68
CA ASN A 421 13.29 -18.92 12.01
C ASN A 421 12.23 -18.59 13.08
N PHE A 422 10.94 -18.53 12.71
CA PHE A 422 9.86 -18.25 13.65
C PHE A 422 9.71 -19.41 14.67
N LYS A 423 9.82 -19.09 15.95
CA LYS A 423 9.72 -20.05 17.07
C LYS A 423 8.59 -19.72 18.05
N GLY A 424 7.67 -18.80 17.71
CA GLY A 424 6.69 -18.28 18.67
C GLY A 424 7.30 -17.26 19.65
N ASN A 425 6.46 -16.62 20.44
CA ASN A 425 6.79 -15.81 21.62
C ASN A 425 7.78 -14.65 21.46
N GLY A 426 7.43 -13.64 20.63
CA GLY A 426 8.03 -12.31 20.73
C GLY A 426 9.12 -12.04 19.70
N TYR A 427 9.57 -10.78 19.72
CA TYR A 427 10.70 -10.35 18.91
C TYR A 427 11.97 -10.79 19.60
N ASP A 428 12.90 -11.40 18.86
CA ASP A 428 14.19 -11.77 19.36
C ASP A 428 15.32 -10.92 18.76
N TYR A 429 16.47 -10.95 19.43
CA TYR A 429 17.67 -10.29 18.95
C TYR A 429 18.14 -10.82 17.60
N ASN A 430 17.80 -12.06 17.22
CA ASN A 430 18.18 -12.63 15.94
C ASN A 430 17.44 -11.98 14.79
N TYR A 431 16.14 -11.62 14.98
CA TYR A 431 15.38 -10.89 13.98
C TYR A 431 15.89 -9.45 13.81
N LEU A 432 16.22 -8.78 14.92
CA LEU A 432 16.85 -7.46 14.86
C LEU A 432 18.20 -7.52 14.13
N GLU A 433 19.03 -8.49 14.46
CA GLU A 433 20.33 -8.68 13.81
C GLU A 433 20.19 -9.01 12.32
N PHE A 434 19.17 -9.78 11.95
CA PHE A 434 18.82 -10.00 10.55
C PHE A 434 18.49 -8.69 9.83
N LEU A 435 17.64 -7.83 10.42
CA LEU A 435 17.26 -6.54 9.82
C LEU A 435 18.45 -5.58 9.68
N ARG A 436 19.34 -5.55 10.67
CA ARG A 436 20.61 -4.79 10.59
C ARG A 436 21.45 -5.27 9.41
N LYS A 437 21.68 -6.58 9.29
CA LYS A 437 22.44 -7.18 8.18
C LYS A 437 21.77 -6.96 6.84
N LEU A 438 20.45 -7.01 6.76
CA LEU A 438 19.67 -6.70 5.56
C LEU A 438 19.92 -5.27 5.11
N ALA A 439 19.82 -4.30 6.02
CA ALA A 439 20.08 -2.90 5.72
C ALA A 439 21.54 -2.66 5.33
N ASP A 440 22.50 -3.22 6.08
CA ASP A 440 23.93 -3.09 5.79
C ASP A 440 24.27 -3.69 4.40
N LYS A 441 23.70 -4.85 4.07
CA LYS A 441 23.92 -5.50 2.76
C LYS A 441 23.34 -4.70 1.61
N PHE A 442 22.15 -4.12 1.77
CA PHE A 442 21.59 -3.19 0.77
C PHE A 442 22.53 -2.02 0.54
N PHE A 443 23.05 -1.42 1.61
CA PHE A 443 24.00 -0.32 1.49
C PHE A 443 25.26 -0.72 0.72
N HIS A 444 25.93 -1.78 1.14
CA HIS A 444 27.24 -2.17 0.59
C HIS A 444 27.18 -2.84 -0.78
N GLU A 445 26.20 -3.72 -1.03
CA GLU A 445 26.19 -4.59 -2.21
C GLU A 445 25.21 -4.14 -3.29
N VAL A 446 24.18 -3.34 -2.93
CA VAL A 446 23.23 -2.80 -3.91
C VAL A 446 23.59 -1.35 -4.24
N TYR A 447 23.57 -0.45 -3.24
CA TYR A 447 23.72 0.98 -3.48
C TYR A 447 25.19 1.44 -3.67
N LEU A 448 26.18 0.67 -3.22
CA LEU A 448 27.60 0.90 -3.47
C LEU A 448 28.20 -0.06 -4.52
N ASN A 449 27.37 -0.59 -5.40
CA ASN A 449 27.78 -1.46 -6.51
C ASN A 449 27.43 -0.81 -7.85
N LYS A 450 28.43 -0.27 -8.56
CA LYS A 450 28.25 0.39 -9.86
C LYS A 450 27.56 -0.49 -10.90
N ASP A 451 27.88 -1.77 -10.92
CA ASP A 451 27.40 -2.73 -11.95
C ASP A 451 25.92 -3.08 -11.77
N GLY A 452 25.37 -2.86 -10.57
CA GLY A 452 23.97 -3.15 -10.23
C GLY A 452 23.03 -1.95 -10.38
N LEU A 453 23.59 -0.73 -10.61
CA LEU A 453 22.82 0.49 -10.71
C LEU A 453 22.49 0.80 -12.19
N SER A 454 21.23 1.18 -12.46
CA SER A 454 20.83 1.73 -13.76
C SER A 454 21.50 3.08 -14.02
N SER A 455 21.37 3.60 -15.24
CA SER A 455 21.87 4.96 -15.59
C SER A 455 21.27 6.07 -14.70
N GLN A 456 20.18 5.79 -13.98
CA GLN A 456 19.54 6.68 -13.01
C GLN A 456 19.88 6.33 -11.56
N LEU A 457 20.91 5.49 -11.32
CA LEU A 457 21.30 4.96 -9.99
C LEU A 457 20.19 4.27 -9.20
N GLN A 458 19.13 3.86 -9.86
CA GLN A 458 18.11 3.02 -9.25
C GLN A 458 18.45 1.54 -9.50
N PRO A 459 18.56 0.73 -8.45
CA PRO A 459 18.77 -0.70 -8.63
C PRO A 459 17.57 -1.33 -9.34
N SER A 460 17.83 -2.25 -10.27
CA SER A 460 16.74 -3.06 -10.84
C SER A 460 16.12 -3.93 -9.73
N PRO A 461 14.81 -4.25 -9.79
CA PRO A 461 14.19 -5.17 -8.83
C PRO A 461 14.93 -6.50 -8.70
N ASP A 462 15.46 -7.02 -9.80
CA ASP A 462 16.24 -8.28 -9.83
C ASP A 462 17.61 -8.16 -9.15
N ALA A 463 18.16 -6.95 -9.03
CA ALA A 463 19.45 -6.75 -8.36
C ALA A 463 19.38 -7.12 -6.87
N PHE A 464 18.27 -6.81 -6.21
CA PHE A 464 18.05 -7.18 -4.81
C PHE A 464 17.93 -8.70 -4.65
N ASP A 465 17.14 -9.38 -5.50
CA ASP A 465 16.96 -10.83 -5.41
C ASP A 465 18.27 -11.59 -5.62
N LYS A 466 19.05 -11.20 -6.61
CA LYS A 466 20.36 -11.83 -6.88
C LYS A 466 21.35 -11.71 -5.74
N MET A 467 21.23 -10.64 -4.95
CA MET A 467 22.10 -10.40 -3.79
C MET A 467 21.58 -11.06 -2.52
N MET A 468 20.26 -11.20 -2.39
CA MET A 468 19.63 -11.61 -1.14
C MET A 468 19.22 -13.08 -1.11
N ILE A 469 18.86 -13.67 -2.26
CA ILE A 469 18.37 -15.05 -2.33
C ILE A 469 19.50 -15.95 -2.84
N ASP A 470 19.83 -16.96 -2.05
CA ASP A 470 20.80 -17.98 -2.45
C ASP A 470 20.21 -19.04 -3.41
N GLU A 471 21.06 -19.92 -3.94
CA GLU A 471 20.64 -20.99 -4.86
C GLU A 471 19.66 -21.99 -4.20
N ALA A 472 19.65 -22.05 -2.87
CA ALA A 472 18.73 -22.90 -2.11
C ALA A 472 17.38 -22.21 -1.83
N GLY A 473 17.19 -20.96 -2.21
CA GLY A 473 15.99 -20.16 -1.94
C GLY A 473 15.97 -19.55 -0.54
N GLY A 474 17.05 -19.67 0.21
CA GLY A 474 17.25 -19.06 1.54
C GLY A 474 17.73 -17.61 1.45
N ILE A 475 17.76 -16.92 2.59
CA ILE A 475 18.26 -15.54 2.67
C ILE A 475 19.74 -15.52 3.04
N ASN A 476 20.52 -14.90 2.16
CA ASN A 476 21.93 -14.62 2.40
C ASN A 476 22.14 -13.14 2.79
N THR A 477 22.45 -12.90 4.06
CA THR A 477 22.77 -11.56 4.58
C THR A 477 24.26 -11.28 4.69
N THR A 478 25.12 -12.22 4.28
CA THR A 478 26.58 -12.04 4.31
C THR A 478 27.01 -10.97 3.33
N ILE A 479 27.80 -10.01 3.76
CA ILE A 479 28.39 -8.98 2.91
C ILE A 479 29.70 -9.55 2.35
N SER A 480 29.74 -9.83 1.04
CA SER A 480 30.89 -10.44 0.40
C SER A 480 32.07 -9.46 0.27
N GLN A 481 31.77 -8.18 0.03
CA GLN A 481 32.77 -7.14 -0.16
C GLN A 481 32.32 -5.84 0.52
N PRO A 482 32.67 -5.62 1.80
CA PRO A 482 32.40 -4.36 2.46
C PRO A 482 33.04 -3.20 1.68
N LYS A 483 32.22 -2.21 1.33
CA LYS A 483 32.68 -1.01 0.62
C LYS A 483 33.17 0.03 1.66
N ASN A 484 33.89 1.02 1.18
CA ASN A 484 34.50 2.06 2.00
C ASN A 484 34.18 3.47 1.48
N THR A 485 34.66 4.48 2.19
CA THR A 485 34.51 5.90 1.84
C THR A 485 34.96 6.21 0.42
N LYS A 486 36.05 5.59 -0.07
CA LYS A 486 36.54 5.81 -1.45
C LYS A 486 35.48 5.30 -2.45
N THR A 487 34.93 4.10 -2.25
CA THR A 487 33.88 3.57 -3.14
C THR A 487 32.66 4.49 -3.18
N PHE A 488 32.24 5.02 -2.04
CA PHE A 488 31.13 5.97 -1.96
C PHE A 488 31.43 7.23 -2.80
N LYS A 489 32.61 7.83 -2.61
CA LYS A 489 33.03 9.02 -3.34
C LYS A 489 33.15 8.73 -4.85
N ASP A 490 33.73 7.61 -5.25
CA ASP A 490 33.86 7.20 -6.66
C ASP A 490 32.51 7.07 -7.37
N ILE A 491 31.43 6.79 -6.64
CA ILE A 491 30.06 6.65 -7.18
C ILE A 491 29.31 7.97 -7.15
N TYR A 492 29.33 8.70 -6.03
CA TYR A 492 28.43 9.82 -5.77
C TYR A 492 29.07 11.20 -5.76
N GLU A 493 30.39 11.32 -5.71
CA GLU A 493 31.09 12.64 -5.57
C GLU A 493 31.09 13.46 -6.85
N MET A 494 30.93 12.83 -8.02
CA MET A 494 31.12 13.53 -9.30
C MET A 494 29.95 14.45 -9.72
N GLY A 495 28.98 14.71 -8.86
CA GLY A 495 27.88 15.64 -9.11
C GLY A 495 26.99 15.31 -10.33
N ARG A 496 27.16 14.12 -10.90
CA ARG A 496 26.48 13.71 -12.13
C ARG A 496 25.27 12.81 -11.88
N MET A 497 25.03 12.43 -10.63
CA MET A 497 24.07 11.39 -10.32
C MET A 497 23.28 11.71 -9.06
N ASP A 498 21.98 11.49 -9.12
CA ASP A 498 21.06 11.63 -7.99
C ASP A 498 21.38 10.56 -6.94
N ILE A 499 21.78 10.99 -5.75
CA ILE A 499 22.03 10.07 -4.64
C ILE A 499 20.68 9.44 -4.20
N PRO A 500 20.56 8.12 -4.16
CA PRO A 500 19.30 7.46 -3.81
C PRO A 500 18.79 7.81 -2.41
N LEU A 501 17.46 7.90 -2.25
CA LEU A 501 16.83 8.17 -0.94
C LEU A 501 17.26 7.17 0.14
N TYR A 502 17.55 5.94 -0.26
CA TYR A 502 18.06 4.92 0.65
C TYR A 502 19.30 5.38 1.41
N ILE A 503 20.25 6.01 0.73
CA ILE A 503 21.50 6.49 1.33
C ILE A 503 21.21 7.51 2.45
N PHE A 504 20.25 8.41 2.23
CA PHE A 504 19.88 9.42 3.24
C PHE A 504 19.15 8.79 4.42
N ASN A 505 18.16 7.95 4.17
CA ASN A 505 17.41 7.28 5.24
C ASN A 505 18.33 6.37 6.05
N TYR A 506 19.23 5.64 5.39
CA TYR A 506 20.21 4.82 6.08
C TYR A 506 21.22 5.65 6.89
N THR A 507 21.64 6.83 6.39
CA THR A 507 22.47 7.78 7.15
C THR A 507 21.74 8.27 8.40
N ASP A 508 20.47 8.65 8.26
CA ASP A 508 19.65 9.09 9.40
C ASP A 508 19.46 7.96 10.43
N TYR A 509 19.28 6.72 9.98
CA TYR A 509 19.27 5.56 10.89
C TYR A 509 20.61 5.37 11.61
N LYS A 510 21.75 5.48 10.91
CA LYS A 510 23.08 5.36 11.53
C LYS A 510 23.36 6.51 12.51
N LEU A 511 22.88 7.71 12.24
CA LEU A 511 22.94 8.84 13.19
C LEU A 511 22.11 8.60 14.43
N TRP A 512 20.89 8.08 14.27
CA TRP A 512 20.04 7.69 15.37
C TRP A 512 20.67 6.54 16.19
N MET A 513 21.26 5.54 15.54
CA MET A 513 21.99 4.46 16.22
C MET A 513 23.23 4.98 16.97
N PHE A 514 23.93 5.96 16.42
CA PHE A 514 25.02 6.62 17.14
C PHE A 514 24.50 7.26 18.43
N TYR A 515 23.37 7.98 18.34
CA TYR A 515 22.71 8.53 19.52
C TYR A 515 22.35 7.44 20.54
N VAL A 516 21.70 6.35 20.12
CA VAL A 516 21.29 5.24 21.02
C VAL A 516 22.50 4.63 21.73
N ASN A 517 23.61 4.43 21.03
CA ASN A 517 24.79 3.76 21.56
C ASN A 517 25.66 4.64 22.45
N HIS A 518 25.66 5.96 22.26
CA HIS A 518 26.63 6.85 22.88
C HIS A 518 26.01 7.96 23.74
N LEU A 519 24.74 8.29 23.56
CA LEU A 519 24.14 9.48 24.16
C LEU A 519 22.79 9.22 24.87
N LYS A 520 22.04 8.16 24.49
CA LYS A 520 20.70 7.88 25.05
C LYS A 520 20.80 7.62 26.54
N GLY A 521 19.96 8.33 27.32
CA GLY A 521 19.90 8.19 28.78
C GLY A 521 20.96 9.01 29.56
N GLU A 522 21.86 9.71 28.87
CA GLU A 522 22.78 10.61 29.55
C GLU A 522 22.05 11.86 30.04
N THR A 523 21.90 12.00 31.35
CA THR A 523 21.40 13.22 32.00
C THR A 523 22.59 14.07 32.44
N ILE A 524 22.62 15.34 31.99
CA ILE A 524 23.66 16.29 32.43
C ILE A 524 23.39 16.70 33.87
N LYS A 525 24.25 16.25 34.77
CA LYS A 525 24.21 16.60 36.21
C LYS A 525 25.38 17.48 36.62
N SER A 526 26.35 17.67 35.73
CA SER A 526 27.57 18.43 36.03
C SER A 526 28.12 19.11 34.77
N ASP A 527 28.96 20.17 34.96
CA ASP A 527 29.66 20.86 33.87
C ASP A 527 30.63 19.93 33.14
N SER A 528 31.16 18.92 33.82
CA SER A 528 32.05 17.92 33.21
C SER A 528 31.31 17.02 32.24
N GLU A 529 30.08 16.59 32.56
CA GLU A 529 29.23 15.78 31.67
C GLU A 529 28.79 16.60 30.45
N LYS A 530 28.45 17.89 30.68
CA LYS A 530 28.15 18.82 29.58
C LYS A 530 29.34 18.98 28.63
N ALA A 531 30.55 19.16 29.15
CA ALA A 531 31.76 19.28 28.34
C ALA A 531 32.09 18.00 27.56
N LYS A 532 31.86 16.82 28.17
CA LYS A 532 32.03 15.54 27.52
C LYS A 532 31.04 15.38 26.33
N ARG A 533 29.76 15.69 26.53
CA ARG A 533 28.75 15.62 25.49
C ARG A 533 29.04 16.61 24.36
N GLU A 534 29.45 17.83 24.68
CA GLU A 534 29.89 18.83 23.71
C GLU A 534 31.08 18.30 22.86
N THR A 535 32.02 17.58 23.46
CA THR A 535 33.13 16.96 22.76
C THR A 535 32.65 15.89 21.81
N ILE A 536 31.71 15.02 22.23
CA ILE A 536 31.12 13.99 21.35
C ILE A 536 30.45 14.61 20.11
N PHE A 537 29.68 15.69 20.29
CA PHE A 537 29.04 16.39 19.17
C PHE A 537 30.07 17.00 18.21
N LYS A 538 31.11 17.65 18.73
CA LYS A 538 32.19 18.24 17.92
C LYS A 538 32.97 17.21 17.13
N ASP A 539 33.32 16.09 17.78
CA ASP A 539 34.20 15.09 17.17
C ASP A 539 33.46 14.24 16.12
N ASN A 540 32.16 14.01 16.29
CA ASN A 540 31.39 13.12 15.40
C ASN A 540 30.44 13.83 14.43
N PHE A 541 29.96 15.02 14.77
CA PHE A 541 29.03 15.78 13.92
C PHE A 541 29.59 17.12 13.45
N GLY A 542 30.68 17.59 14.06
CA GLY A 542 31.31 18.85 13.73
C GLY A 542 30.52 20.10 14.16
N CYS A 543 29.64 19.98 15.12
CA CYS A 543 28.78 21.04 15.64
C CYS A 543 28.74 21.06 17.16
N CYS A 544 28.20 22.14 17.74
CA CYS A 544 27.88 22.24 19.15
C CYS A 544 26.68 21.32 19.51
N ASP A 545 26.59 20.96 20.79
CA ASP A 545 25.45 20.20 21.32
C ASP A 545 24.14 21.00 21.12
N PHE A 546 23.14 20.36 20.49
CA PHE A 546 21.82 20.93 20.25
C PHE A 546 20.69 20.25 21.04
N GLY A 547 21.06 19.44 22.04
CA GLY A 547 20.10 18.65 22.84
C GLY A 547 19.82 17.27 22.22
N LEU A 548 19.24 16.41 23.06
CA LEU A 548 18.93 15.03 22.69
C LEU A 548 17.45 14.83 22.30
N GLU A 549 16.60 15.78 22.64
CA GLU A 549 15.14 15.72 22.45
C GLU A 549 14.76 15.48 20.98
N PHE A 550 15.59 15.95 20.07
CA PHE A 550 15.40 15.74 18.64
C PHE A 550 15.54 14.25 18.28
N PHE A 551 16.57 13.57 18.80
CA PHE A 551 16.79 12.15 18.55
C PHE A 551 15.78 11.29 19.30
N ASP A 552 15.36 11.67 20.51
CA ASP A 552 14.33 10.97 21.29
C ASP A 552 12.99 10.95 20.57
N SER A 553 12.64 12.03 19.86
CA SER A 553 11.38 12.18 19.14
C SER A 553 11.48 11.81 17.65
N PHE A 554 12.65 11.43 17.17
CA PHE A 554 12.86 11.11 15.76
C PHE A 554 12.09 9.86 15.32
N TYR A 555 11.48 9.92 14.15
CA TYR A 555 10.88 8.79 13.43
C TYR A 555 10.99 8.98 11.92
N PHE A 556 10.90 7.91 11.15
CA PHE A 556 10.86 7.97 9.69
C PHE A 556 9.47 8.34 9.19
N SER A 557 9.34 9.44 8.45
CA SER A 557 8.08 9.98 7.99
C SER A 557 7.87 9.75 6.49
N ARG A 558 6.65 9.36 6.10
CA ARG A 558 6.23 9.27 4.68
C ARG A 558 6.21 10.63 3.99
N THR A 559 6.10 11.72 4.73
CA THR A 559 6.09 13.09 4.18
C THR A 559 7.49 13.62 3.91
N ARG A 560 8.52 13.07 4.60
CA ARG A 560 9.92 13.48 4.49
C ARG A 560 10.64 12.68 3.40
N LYS A 561 10.35 13.00 2.15
CA LYS A 561 10.88 12.33 0.95
C LYS A 561 11.47 13.26 -0.09
N SER A 562 11.57 14.54 0.23
CA SER A 562 12.23 15.53 -0.62
C SER A 562 13.67 15.72 -0.20
N LEU A 563 14.58 15.79 -1.18
CA LEU A 563 15.95 16.19 -0.97
C LEU A 563 16.07 17.71 -1.11
N GLU A 564 16.66 18.33 -0.11
CA GLU A 564 16.89 19.75 -0.06
C GLU A 564 18.39 20.06 -0.15
N HIS A 565 18.75 20.97 -1.05
CA HIS A 565 20.07 21.61 -1.04
C HIS A 565 20.13 22.64 0.08
N PHE A 566 20.96 22.44 1.07
CA PHE A 566 21.07 23.41 2.15
C PHE A 566 21.62 24.75 1.63
N TYR A 567 22.73 24.75 0.86
CA TYR A 567 23.10 25.88 0.01
C TYR A 567 22.31 25.75 -1.30
N PRO A 568 21.54 26.80 -1.70
CA PRO A 568 20.62 26.69 -2.82
C PRO A 568 21.32 26.63 -4.17
N GLN A 569 20.87 25.78 -5.07
CA GLN A 569 21.42 25.59 -6.40
C GLN A 569 21.42 26.88 -7.24
N ALA A 570 20.41 27.73 -7.06
CA ALA A 570 20.28 29.00 -7.80
C ALA A 570 21.38 30.00 -7.46
N LYS A 571 22.09 29.82 -6.34
CA LYS A 571 23.19 30.70 -5.90
C LYS A 571 24.58 30.12 -6.18
N ALA A 572 24.66 28.93 -6.79
CA ALA A 572 25.93 28.32 -7.15
C ALA A 572 26.63 29.15 -8.27
N ILE A 573 27.93 29.37 -8.11
CA ILE A 573 28.75 30.03 -9.14
C ILE A 573 29.38 28.98 -10.07
N ARG A 574 29.81 29.42 -11.25
CA ARG A 574 30.57 28.58 -12.17
C ARG A 574 31.93 28.22 -11.61
N ASP A 575 32.44 27.03 -11.96
CA ASP A 575 33.75 26.55 -11.48
C ASP A 575 34.95 27.42 -11.91
N ASP A 576 34.77 28.22 -12.96
CA ASP A 576 35.78 29.19 -13.48
C ASP A 576 35.69 30.56 -12.82
N GLU A 577 34.64 30.83 -12.06
CA GLU A 577 34.50 32.09 -11.31
C GLU A 577 35.15 31.95 -9.93
N LYS A 578 36.18 32.81 -9.67
CA LYS A 578 36.87 32.85 -8.38
C LYS A 578 36.10 33.77 -7.42
N ALA A 579 35.32 33.22 -6.54
CA ALA A 579 34.82 33.90 -5.34
C ALA A 579 35.14 33.02 -4.12
N GLU A 580 35.96 33.52 -3.22
CA GLU A 580 36.61 32.78 -2.13
C GLU A 580 35.66 32.05 -1.19
N ASP A 581 34.37 32.39 -1.14
CA ASP A 581 33.40 31.80 -0.20
C ASP A 581 32.15 31.27 -0.87
N ASN A 582 32.07 31.24 -2.20
CA ASN A 582 30.89 30.76 -2.91
C ASN A 582 31.01 29.26 -3.24
N VAL A 583 29.85 28.57 -3.23
CA VAL A 583 29.77 27.14 -3.60
C VAL A 583 29.71 27.03 -5.12
N SER A 584 30.67 26.32 -5.71
CA SER A 584 30.68 26.10 -7.15
C SER A 584 29.71 25.02 -7.62
N THR A 585 29.41 25.01 -8.93
CA THR A 585 28.52 24.01 -9.55
C THR A 585 29.02 22.59 -9.39
N SER A 586 30.32 22.37 -9.27
CA SER A 586 30.89 21.05 -8.99
C SER A 586 30.71 20.59 -7.54
N LYS A 587 30.55 21.52 -6.59
CA LYS A 587 30.43 21.22 -5.16
C LYS A 587 28.98 21.21 -4.64
N ILE A 588 28.04 21.86 -5.38
CA ILE A 588 26.66 22.04 -4.93
C ILE A 588 25.91 20.73 -4.73
N ASN A 589 26.23 19.73 -5.55
CA ASN A 589 25.58 18.43 -5.53
C ASN A 589 26.31 17.36 -4.71
N ARG A 590 27.25 17.78 -3.85
CA ARG A 590 27.93 16.85 -2.92
C ARG A 590 26.98 16.37 -1.82
N PHE A 591 27.17 15.15 -1.36
CA PHE A 591 26.39 14.54 -0.27
C PHE A 591 26.32 15.41 0.99
N GLY A 592 27.39 16.17 1.27
CA GLY A 592 27.44 17.11 2.39
C GLY A 592 26.44 18.26 2.32
N ASN A 593 25.92 18.60 1.12
CA ASN A 593 24.95 19.69 0.93
C ASN A 593 23.49 19.25 0.84
N PHE A 594 23.21 17.97 0.89
CA PHE A 594 21.84 17.44 0.82
C PHE A 594 21.36 16.89 2.14
N ALA A 595 20.05 17.02 2.41
CA ALA A 595 19.37 16.28 3.45
C ALA A 595 17.89 16.11 3.12
N MET A 596 17.24 15.19 3.85
CA MET A 596 15.81 14.91 3.71
C MET A 596 14.98 15.94 4.49
N ILE A 597 13.98 16.49 3.83
CA ILE A 597 12.94 17.32 4.45
C ILE A 597 11.53 16.92 3.99
N SER A 598 10.51 17.47 4.64
CA SER A 598 9.13 17.27 4.19
C SER A 598 8.88 17.94 2.83
N SER A 599 8.05 17.33 1.99
CA SER A 599 7.74 17.84 0.65
C SER A 599 7.07 19.21 0.67
N ASP A 600 6.22 19.45 1.68
CA ASP A 600 5.50 20.73 1.83
C ASP A 600 6.47 21.88 2.12
N MET A 601 7.50 21.63 2.93
CA MET A 601 8.51 22.63 3.29
C MET A 601 9.50 22.89 2.15
N ASN A 602 9.86 21.86 1.38
CA ASN A 602 10.74 22.03 0.23
C ASN A 602 10.12 22.96 -0.84
N SER A 603 8.82 22.90 -1.02
CA SER A 603 8.12 23.78 -1.98
C SER A 603 8.22 25.27 -1.64
N SER A 604 8.37 25.61 -0.36
CA SER A 604 8.37 26.98 0.15
C SER A 604 9.75 27.63 0.13
N GLY A 605 10.85 26.86 0.17
CA GLY A 605 12.19 27.32 0.48
C GLY A 605 13.24 27.18 -0.62
N LYS A 606 12.85 26.95 -1.88
CA LYS A 606 13.77 26.59 -2.98
C LYS A 606 15.02 27.48 -3.14
N ASP A 607 14.89 28.79 -2.93
CA ASP A 607 15.96 29.76 -3.18
C ASP A 607 16.47 30.44 -1.90
N TRP A 608 16.02 29.99 -0.72
CA TRP A 608 16.46 30.55 0.55
C TRP A 608 17.92 30.23 0.82
N ASP A 609 18.66 31.22 1.31
CA ASP A 609 20.02 30.99 1.81
C ASP A 609 19.99 30.16 3.10
N PRO A 610 21.14 29.58 3.49
CA PRO A 610 21.27 28.74 4.66
C PRO A 610 20.77 29.39 5.95
N LYS A 611 21.00 30.69 6.14
CA LYS A 611 20.56 31.44 7.32
C LYS A 611 19.01 31.59 7.34
N THR A 612 18.43 31.95 6.19
CA THR A 612 16.97 32.06 6.07
C THR A 612 16.29 30.71 6.35
N LYS A 613 16.89 29.61 5.85
CA LYS A 613 16.43 28.25 6.18
C LYS A 613 16.53 27.96 7.67
N LEU A 614 17.68 28.30 8.28
CA LEU A 614 17.88 28.13 9.71
C LEU A 614 16.82 28.88 10.53
N ASP A 615 16.63 30.17 10.24
CA ASP A 615 15.69 31.03 10.95
C ASP A 615 14.24 30.52 10.79
N HIS A 616 13.86 30.10 9.59
CA HIS A 616 12.53 29.60 9.30
C HIS A 616 12.27 28.24 9.96
N TYR A 617 13.21 27.29 9.90
CA TYR A 617 12.98 25.93 10.40
C TYR A 617 13.19 25.78 11.91
N LEU A 618 13.98 26.65 12.55
CA LEU A 618 14.13 26.66 14.01
C LEU A 618 13.03 27.44 14.72
N ASP A 619 12.44 28.45 14.07
CA ASP A 619 11.43 29.35 14.67
C ASP A 619 10.00 28.79 14.54
N THR A 620 9.81 27.72 13.77
CA THR A 620 8.50 27.07 13.66
C THR A 620 8.16 26.42 14.98
N LYS A 621 7.06 26.87 15.59
CA LYS A 621 6.38 26.20 16.72
C LYS A 621 5.87 24.81 16.33
N SER A 622 6.04 24.40 15.07
CA SER A 622 5.78 23.07 14.55
C SER A 622 6.93 22.14 14.97
N ASN A 623 6.57 20.94 15.37
CA ASN A 623 7.51 19.91 15.81
C ASN A 623 8.67 19.76 14.79
N PRO A 624 9.93 20.08 15.17
CA PRO A 624 11.06 20.06 14.26
C PRO A 624 11.33 18.67 13.64
N VAL A 625 10.88 17.60 14.30
CA VAL A 625 11.04 16.22 13.82
C VAL A 625 10.19 15.93 12.59
N SER A 626 9.00 16.53 12.47
CA SER A 626 8.15 16.32 11.29
C SER A 626 8.71 16.95 10.02
N VAL A 627 9.60 17.93 10.16
CA VAL A 627 10.13 18.75 9.06
C VAL A 627 11.49 18.26 8.60
N ALA A 628 12.41 18.03 9.53
CA ALA A 628 13.84 17.82 9.27
C ALA A 628 14.31 16.41 9.63
N SER A 629 15.27 15.90 8.87
CA SER A 629 16.01 14.67 9.22
C SER A 629 17.14 14.97 10.22
N PRO A 630 17.69 13.96 10.92
CA PRO A 630 18.89 14.12 11.76
C PRO A 630 20.05 14.78 11.04
N LYS A 631 20.33 14.38 9.80
CA LYS A 631 21.35 14.99 8.96
C LYS A 631 21.08 16.48 8.74
N PHE A 632 19.83 16.85 8.41
CA PHE A 632 19.45 18.25 8.22
C PHE A 632 19.59 19.07 9.51
N ARG A 633 19.21 18.49 10.64
CA ARG A 633 19.33 19.14 11.97
C ARG A 633 20.79 19.46 12.30
N ILE A 634 21.73 18.56 11.99
CA ILE A 634 23.17 18.78 12.16
C ILE A 634 23.64 19.94 11.25
N MET A 635 23.21 19.98 9.99
CA MET A 635 23.55 21.07 9.06
C MET A 635 23.08 22.42 9.59
N MET A 636 21.85 22.50 10.10
CA MET A 636 21.34 23.72 10.73
C MET A 636 22.17 24.14 11.95
N GLN A 637 22.63 23.17 12.76
CA GLN A 637 23.45 23.51 13.91
C GLN A 637 24.84 24.04 13.50
N ILE A 638 25.47 23.42 12.51
CA ILE A 638 26.77 23.95 11.95
C ILE A 638 26.58 25.39 11.44
N CYS A 639 25.49 25.64 10.73
CA CYS A 639 25.18 27.00 10.24
C CYS A 639 24.99 27.99 11.40
N LYS A 640 24.28 27.55 12.47
CA LYS A 640 24.10 28.35 13.69
C LYS A 640 25.44 28.64 14.39
N ASP A 641 26.31 27.64 14.52
CA ASP A 641 27.63 27.78 15.14
C ASP A 641 28.52 28.77 14.34
N ASN A 642 28.29 28.88 13.04
CA ASN A 642 28.96 29.79 12.14
C ASN A 642 28.30 31.19 12.04
N SER A 643 27.32 31.53 12.87
CA SER A 643 26.54 32.78 12.82
C SER A 643 27.42 34.06 13.01
N ASN A 644 28.65 33.93 13.54
CA ASN A 644 29.60 35.01 13.68
C ASN A 644 30.36 35.37 12.36
N ARG A 645 30.18 34.56 11.32
CA ARG A 645 30.74 34.86 10.01
C ARG A 645 29.93 35.97 9.33
N GLU A 646 30.52 36.56 8.28
CA GLU A 646 29.83 37.53 7.43
C GLU A 646 28.53 36.94 6.87
N GLN A 647 27.50 37.77 6.75
CA GLN A 647 26.17 37.33 6.28
C GLN A 647 26.27 36.65 4.90
N GLY A 648 25.67 35.46 4.80
CA GLY A 648 25.70 34.61 3.62
C GLY A 648 26.86 33.63 3.58
N LYS A 649 27.81 33.71 4.55
CA LYS A 649 28.97 32.82 4.68
C LYS A 649 28.84 31.81 5.82
N GLU A 650 27.66 31.66 6.42
CA GLU A 650 27.40 30.74 7.52
C GLU A 650 27.49 29.29 7.07
N TRP A 651 27.37 29.03 5.76
CA TRP A 651 27.54 27.72 5.15
C TRP A 651 28.19 27.86 3.78
N ASN A 652 29.41 27.35 3.63
CA ASN A 652 30.23 27.48 2.43
C ASN A 652 30.73 26.10 1.92
N ALA A 653 31.61 26.13 0.92
CA ALA A 653 32.16 24.92 0.31
C ALA A 653 32.94 24.03 1.29
N ASP A 654 33.67 24.65 2.23
CA ASP A 654 34.45 23.93 3.25
C ASP A 654 33.54 23.28 4.28
N ASP A 655 32.41 23.92 4.63
CA ASP A 655 31.40 23.34 5.54
C ASP A 655 30.72 22.15 4.88
N ILE A 656 30.44 22.21 3.57
CA ILE A 656 29.88 21.08 2.81
C ILE A 656 30.84 19.88 2.86
N GLU A 657 32.12 20.11 2.58
CA GLU A 657 33.12 19.03 2.57
C GLU A 657 33.35 18.46 3.98
N ARG A 658 33.44 19.32 4.98
CA ARG A 658 33.60 18.93 6.38
C ARG A 658 32.39 18.08 6.86
N HIS A 659 31.18 18.56 6.62
CA HIS A 659 29.96 17.83 6.97
C HIS A 659 29.88 16.50 6.24
N GLU A 660 30.22 16.43 4.96
CA GLU A 660 30.28 15.17 4.22
C GLU A 660 31.22 14.16 4.89
N ASN A 661 32.43 14.62 5.29
CA ASN A 661 33.39 13.76 5.95
C ASN A 661 32.91 13.24 7.30
N TYR A 662 32.14 14.02 8.10
CA TYR A 662 31.50 13.54 9.32
C TYR A 662 30.43 12.48 9.01
N MET A 663 29.58 12.72 8.02
CA MET A 663 28.53 11.76 7.64
C MET A 663 29.14 10.45 7.09
N LEU A 664 30.22 10.54 6.32
CA LEU A 664 30.95 9.35 5.88
C LEU A 664 31.64 8.64 7.03
N GLY A 665 32.07 9.37 8.08
CA GLY A 665 32.57 8.75 9.32
C GLY A 665 31.52 7.93 10.08
N ILE A 666 30.27 8.38 10.05
CA ILE A 666 29.13 7.65 10.62
C ILE A 666 28.77 6.42 9.78
N LEU A 667 28.78 6.54 8.43
CA LEU A 667 28.47 5.44 7.51
C LEU A 667 29.58 4.38 7.47
N PHE A 668 30.81 4.76 7.62
CA PHE A 668 32.01 3.91 7.58
C PHE A 668 32.85 4.09 8.85
N PRO A 669 32.35 3.66 10.02
CA PRO A 669 33.08 3.80 11.25
C PRO A 669 34.43 3.07 11.11
N LYS A 670 35.52 3.73 11.49
CA LYS A 670 36.81 3.06 11.61
C LYS A 670 36.63 2.00 12.70
N ASN A 671 36.79 0.73 12.33
CA ASN A 671 36.82 -0.33 13.32
C ASN A 671 37.85 0.06 14.39
N ASN A 672 37.38 0.50 15.56
CA ASN A 672 38.17 0.40 16.75
C ASN A 672 38.25 -1.09 17.08
N PRO A 673 39.47 -1.67 17.24
CA PRO A 673 39.68 -3.07 17.47
C PRO A 673 39.01 -3.55 18.75
#